data_6ff9905f35fb43e94b99d274f2459f71
#
_entry.id   6ff9905f35fb43e94b99d274f2459f71
#
_cell.length_a   1.000
_cell.length_b   1.000
_cell.length_c   1.000
_cell.angle_alpha   90.00
_cell.angle_beta   90.00
_cell.angle_gamma   90.00
#
_symmetry.space_group_name_H-M   'P 1'
#
loop_
_entity.id
_entity.type
_entity.pdbx_description
1 polymer ?
#
loop_
_entity_poly.entity_id
_entity_poly.type
_entity_poly.pdbx_seq_one_letter_code
_entity_poly.pdbx_strand_id
1 'polypeptide(L)'
;MLARDIGDCRDNLRNARSVFSGDTRSNEPRSVLAQDLGDCRDNLKTRAAFSQGLREATSQTRNGEYKVMKKGQIAEGIVKSVEFPNKGMVYTDEGDRVIVKNTIPGQRVSFAVNKVRKGKAEGRLLETLEKSLLETESPCPHFGECGGCTYQSLPYEEQLRLKENQVRAMMADAIGDACEYEFLGIKGSPRVQQYRNKMEFSFGDAYKDGPLALGMHKRGSFYDIVTVSDCKIVDEDFRKILLATLDFFAAKEVPFYHRLRHAGYLRHLLVRKAVKTEEILIDLITTTQDFGMDEETFEVQKHSLEAQILEKSGKCPCAGSVDEGAERVMLNEWEECLRALPLKGKIQGILHTKNDSVADVVKNEGTDILFGQDFFYEELLGLKFKISPFSFFQTNSLGAEVLYSTAREFILGDKEDLLNDKIVYDLYSGTGTIAQMLAPISKKVVGVEIIEEAVEAAKENARLNRLDNCEFLAGDVLKMLDQIEERPDYIVLDPPRDGIHPKALERIIHYGVESMIYISCKPTSLARDLEVFLARGYRVEKICCVDMFPSTVHVESVVLLSQQKADDYLEVEIDLDELDATSAETKATYEEIKKYVAEHNDGMKVSNLYIAQVKKKCGIELGQNFNLPKSENAKQPQCPKEKEDAIVEALKAFQMI
;
A
#
# COMPACT_ATOMS: atom_id res chain seq x y z
N MET A 1 -6.33 -22.82 -14.73
CA MET A 1 -5.62 -24.09 -14.63
C MET A 1 -6.14 -24.95 -13.48
N LEU A 2 -6.25 -24.46 -12.24
CA LEU A 2 -6.75 -25.25 -11.09
C LEU A 2 -8.22 -25.72 -11.21
N ALA A 3 -9.06 -24.98 -11.88
CA ALA A 3 -10.46 -25.38 -12.13
C ALA A 3 -10.58 -26.48 -13.20
N ARG A 4 -9.65 -26.55 -14.17
CA ARG A 4 -9.56 -27.65 -15.14
C ARG A 4 -9.08 -28.93 -14.49
N ASP A 5 -8.09 -28.86 -13.59
CA ASP A 5 -7.54 -30.06 -12.93
C ASP A 5 -8.56 -30.71 -11.97
N ILE A 6 -9.49 -29.95 -11.41
CA ILE A 6 -10.59 -30.51 -10.58
C ILE A 6 -11.67 -31.14 -11.46
N GLY A 7 -11.92 -30.60 -12.64
CA GLY A 7 -12.80 -31.18 -13.64
C GLY A 7 -12.27 -32.53 -14.14
N ASP A 8 -11.01 -32.54 -14.54
CA ASP A 8 -10.34 -33.73 -15.04
C ASP A 8 -10.25 -34.86 -14.00
N CYS A 9 -10.05 -34.52 -12.71
CA CYS A 9 -10.07 -35.53 -11.64
C CYS A 9 -11.48 -36.10 -11.38
N ARG A 10 -12.54 -35.34 -11.57
CA ARG A 10 -13.93 -35.82 -11.44
C ARG A 10 -14.36 -36.66 -12.64
N ASP A 11 -13.94 -36.27 -13.81
CA ASP A 11 -14.26 -36.99 -15.04
C ASP A 11 -13.45 -38.30 -15.16
N ASN A 12 -12.21 -38.31 -14.70
CA ASN A 12 -11.41 -39.53 -14.57
C ASN A 12 -12.00 -40.51 -13.53
N LEU A 13 -12.58 -40.01 -12.44
CA LEU A 13 -13.29 -40.86 -11.46
C LEU A 13 -14.65 -41.38 -11.99
N ARG A 14 -15.33 -40.66 -12.86
CA ARG A 14 -16.54 -41.14 -13.56
C ARG A 14 -16.21 -42.16 -14.61
N ASN A 15 -15.17 -41.94 -15.41
CA ASN A 15 -14.70 -42.89 -16.40
C ASN A 15 -14.16 -44.17 -15.77
N ALA A 16 -13.46 -44.11 -14.64
CA ALA A 16 -13.03 -45.28 -13.88
C ALA A 16 -14.21 -46.11 -13.34
N ARG A 17 -15.34 -45.49 -12.99
CA ARG A 17 -16.53 -46.23 -12.57
C ARG A 17 -17.27 -46.90 -13.74
N SER A 18 -17.22 -46.35 -14.96
CA SER A 18 -17.84 -46.94 -16.14
C SER A 18 -17.02 -48.10 -16.72
N VAL A 19 -15.70 -48.12 -16.52
CA VAL A 19 -14.80 -49.20 -16.97
C VAL A 19 -14.92 -50.43 -16.07
N PHE A 20 -15.41 -50.33 -14.84
CA PHE A 20 -15.63 -51.46 -13.92
C PHE A 20 -16.98 -52.15 -14.08
N SER A 21 -17.87 -51.67 -14.98
CA SER A 21 -19.22 -52.22 -15.15
C SER A 21 -19.53 -52.81 -16.51
N GLY A 22 -18.55 -53.10 -17.37
CA GLY A 22 -18.81 -53.69 -18.67
C GLY A 22 -17.58 -54.33 -19.31
N ASP A 23 -17.73 -55.58 -19.67
CA ASP A 23 -16.78 -56.39 -20.48
C ASP A 23 -16.22 -55.65 -21.68
N THR A 24 -14.90 -55.58 -21.82
CA THR A 24 -14.17 -55.97 -23.03
C THR A 24 -12.66 -55.75 -22.91
N ARG A 25 -11.89 -56.61 -23.52
CA ARG A 25 -10.45 -56.78 -23.53
C ARG A 25 -9.71 -55.60 -24.14
N SER A 26 -8.78 -54.99 -23.40
CA SER A 26 -7.60 -54.33 -23.94
C SER A 26 -6.43 -54.49 -22.96
N ASN A 27 -5.30 -54.99 -23.49
CA ASN A 27 -4.05 -55.19 -22.76
C ASN A 27 -3.31 -53.84 -22.64
N GLU A 28 -3.46 -53.16 -21.53
CA GLU A 28 -2.51 -52.09 -21.11
C GLU A 28 -2.09 -52.32 -19.65
N PRO A 29 -0.85 -52.01 -19.28
CA PRO A 29 -0.31 -52.46 -18.01
C PRO A 29 -0.90 -51.67 -16.81
N ARG A 30 -1.47 -52.42 -15.88
CA ARG A 30 -2.12 -51.97 -14.63
C ARG A 30 -1.25 -51.13 -13.69
N SER A 31 0.03 -50.90 -13.99
CA SER A 31 0.98 -50.20 -13.09
C SER A 31 0.90 -48.69 -13.15
N VAL A 32 0.58 -48.09 -14.30
CA VAL A 32 0.57 -46.62 -14.47
C VAL A 32 -0.67 -45.97 -13.80
N LEU A 33 -1.84 -46.63 -13.93
CA LEU A 33 -3.08 -46.13 -13.32
C LEU A 33 -3.13 -46.22 -11.77
N ALA A 34 -2.34 -47.11 -11.18
CA ALA A 34 -2.26 -47.26 -9.73
C ALA A 34 -1.37 -46.20 -9.08
N GLN A 35 -0.37 -45.70 -9.78
CA GLN A 35 0.54 -44.68 -9.29
C GLN A 35 -0.14 -43.31 -9.29
N ASP A 36 -0.85 -42.91 -10.36
CA ASP A 36 -1.59 -41.65 -10.44
C ASP A 36 -2.74 -41.53 -9.41
N LEU A 37 -3.39 -42.65 -9.08
CA LEU A 37 -4.43 -42.72 -8.04
C LEU A 37 -3.85 -42.65 -6.62
N GLY A 38 -2.61 -43.12 -6.41
CA GLY A 38 -1.87 -43.05 -5.16
C GLY A 38 -1.51 -41.59 -4.82
N ASP A 39 -0.91 -40.90 -5.77
CA ASP A 39 -0.47 -39.50 -5.61
C ASP A 39 -1.66 -38.53 -5.40
N CYS A 40 -2.80 -38.74 -6.06
CA CYS A 40 -4.02 -37.97 -5.83
C CYS A 40 -4.63 -38.21 -4.43
N ARG A 41 -4.59 -39.47 -3.92
CA ARG A 41 -5.13 -39.79 -2.59
C ARG A 41 -4.27 -39.24 -1.45
N ASP A 42 -2.97 -39.27 -1.59
CA ASP A 42 -2.06 -38.74 -0.56
C ASP A 42 -2.04 -37.23 -0.53
N ASN A 43 -2.14 -36.54 -1.66
CA ASN A 43 -2.36 -35.11 -1.75
C ASN A 43 -3.70 -34.67 -1.12
N LEU A 44 -4.79 -35.44 -1.32
CA LEU A 44 -6.08 -35.16 -0.69
C LEU A 44 -6.09 -35.41 0.81
N LYS A 45 -5.37 -36.42 1.30
CA LYS A 45 -5.23 -36.69 2.74
C LYS A 45 -4.39 -35.65 3.43
N THR A 46 -3.29 -35.22 2.82
CA THR A 46 -2.42 -34.14 3.34
C THR A 46 -3.16 -32.81 3.40
N ARG A 47 -3.96 -32.50 2.39
CA ARG A 47 -4.83 -31.30 2.35
C ARG A 47 -5.98 -31.36 3.38
N ALA A 48 -6.59 -32.50 3.56
CA ALA A 48 -7.65 -32.68 4.56
C ALA A 48 -7.10 -32.61 5.98
N ALA A 49 -5.93 -33.20 6.26
CA ALA A 49 -5.27 -33.12 7.56
C ALA A 49 -4.84 -31.68 7.88
N PHE A 50 -4.37 -30.91 6.89
CA PHE A 50 -4.00 -29.50 7.08
C PHE A 50 -5.22 -28.61 7.33
N SER A 51 -6.33 -28.81 6.59
CA SER A 51 -7.57 -28.05 6.81
C SER A 51 -8.30 -28.48 8.10
N GLN A 52 -8.16 -29.71 8.54
CA GLN A 52 -8.72 -30.19 9.78
C GLN A 52 -7.90 -29.70 10.98
N GLY A 53 -6.56 -29.68 10.88
CA GLY A 53 -5.68 -29.07 11.90
C GLY A 53 -5.93 -27.56 12.09
N LEU A 54 -6.28 -26.82 11.01
CA LEU A 54 -6.69 -25.41 11.08
C LEU A 54 -8.05 -25.24 11.78
N ARG A 55 -9.01 -26.14 11.57
CA ARG A 55 -10.33 -26.07 12.25
C ARG A 55 -10.28 -26.50 13.70
N GLU A 56 -9.45 -27.48 14.04
CA GLU A 56 -9.26 -27.93 15.42
C GLU A 56 -8.51 -26.90 16.27
N ALA A 57 -7.55 -26.16 15.67
CA ALA A 57 -6.84 -25.07 16.35
C ALA A 57 -7.74 -23.87 16.68
N THR A 58 -8.84 -23.67 15.94
CA THR A 58 -9.81 -22.59 16.21
C THR A 58 -10.89 -22.96 17.22
N SER A 59 -11.10 -24.25 17.51
CA SER A 59 -12.17 -24.72 18.42
C SER A 59 -11.75 -24.96 19.88
N GLN A 60 -10.44 -25.00 20.17
CA GLN A 60 -9.94 -25.34 21.52
C GLN A 60 -9.62 -24.17 22.46
N THR A 61 -9.89 -22.92 22.07
CA THR A 61 -9.54 -21.75 22.89
C THR A 61 -10.76 -21.05 23.50
N ARG A 62 -11.45 -21.74 24.41
CA ARG A 62 -12.32 -21.08 25.39
C ARG A 62 -11.90 -21.54 26.81
N ASN A 63 -11.40 -20.56 27.59
CA ASN A 63 -10.96 -20.64 29.00
C ASN A 63 -9.53 -21.14 29.24
N GLY A 64 -8.55 -20.26 29.05
CA GLY A 64 -7.23 -20.35 29.63
C GLY A 64 -6.67 -18.97 29.89
N GLU A 65 -6.28 -18.64 31.10
CA GLU A 65 -5.52 -17.43 31.42
C GLU A 65 -4.21 -17.46 30.63
N TYR A 66 -4.10 -16.60 29.61
CA TYR A 66 -2.87 -16.47 28.82
C TYR A 66 -1.78 -15.84 29.71
N LYS A 67 -0.72 -16.58 29.98
CA LYS A 67 0.48 -16.05 30.60
C LYS A 67 1.10 -15.02 29.66
N VAL A 68 1.02 -13.75 30.01
CA VAL A 68 1.54 -12.67 29.18
C VAL A 68 3.06 -12.72 29.19
N MET A 69 3.68 -12.99 28.04
CA MET A 69 5.14 -12.97 27.87
C MET A 69 5.73 -11.61 28.27
N LYS A 70 6.98 -11.61 28.76
CA LYS A 70 7.67 -10.39 29.19
C LYS A 70 8.54 -9.82 28.07
N LYS A 71 8.63 -8.48 28.01
CA LYS A 71 9.56 -7.80 27.10
C LYS A 71 11.00 -8.27 27.36
N GLY A 72 11.75 -8.58 26.32
CA GLY A 72 13.11 -9.13 26.37
C GLY A 72 13.17 -10.66 26.46
N GLN A 73 12.05 -11.33 26.68
CA GLN A 73 12.00 -12.80 26.72
C GLN A 73 12.29 -13.37 25.32
N ILE A 74 13.17 -14.37 25.24
CA ILE A 74 13.40 -15.17 24.03
C ILE A 74 12.56 -16.44 24.16
N ALA A 75 11.90 -16.82 23.09
CA ALA A 75 11.08 -18.02 23.02
C ALA A 75 11.05 -18.57 21.59
N GLU A 76 10.54 -19.79 21.47
CA GLU A 76 10.35 -20.49 20.22
C GLU A 76 8.87 -20.80 20.00
N GLY A 77 8.48 -20.99 18.74
CA GLY A 77 7.12 -21.39 18.42
C GLY A 77 6.91 -21.61 16.94
N ILE A 78 5.71 -22.10 16.60
CA ILE A 78 5.32 -22.42 15.23
C ILE A 78 4.45 -21.31 14.68
N VAL A 79 4.76 -20.84 13.46
CA VAL A 79 3.96 -19.88 12.71
C VAL A 79 2.72 -20.59 12.18
N LYS A 80 1.56 -20.37 12.77
CA LYS A 80 0.30 -21.01 12.34
C LYS A 80 -0.36 -20.31 11.16
N SER A 81 -0.28 -18.98 11.12
CA SER A 81 -0.82 -18.16 10.02
C SER A 81 -0.04 -16.86 9.89
N VAL A 82 -0.21 -16.17 8.77
CA VAL A 82 0.39 -14.86 8.54
C VAL A 82 -0.70 -13.90 8.07
N GLU A 83 -0.98 -12.87 8.88
CA GLU A 83 -1.89 -11.79 8.54
C GLU A 83 -1.17 -10.70 7.73
N PHE A 84 -1.94 -9.92 6.97
CA PHE A 84 -1.39 -8.81 6.17
C PHE A 84 -0.75 -7.72 7.04
N PRO A 85 0.38 -7.10 6.62
CA PRO A 85 1.16 -7.39 5.40
C PRO A 85 2.10 -8.61 5.53
N ASN A 86 2.59 -8.90 6.70
CA ASN A 86 3.31 -10.11 7.12
C ASN A 86 3.45 -10.10 8.64
N LYS A 87 2.34 -10.39 9.32
CA LYS A 87 2.28 -10.57 10.77
C LYS A 87 2.08 -12.04 11.08
N GLY A 88 3.17 -12.78 11.28
CA GLY A 88 3.10 -14.20 11.63
C GLY A 88 2.53 -14.39 13.04
N MET A 89 1.49 -15.18 13.13
CA MET A 89 0.88 -15.58 14.38
C MET A 89 1.61 -16.81 14.89
N VAL A 90 2.57 -16.58 15.78
CA VAL A 90 3.41 -17.63 16.36
C VAL A 90 2.78 -18.12 17.65
N TYR A 91 2.70 -19.44 17.81
CA TYR A 91 2.27 -20.09 19.04
C TYR A 91 3.44 -20.87 19.63
N THR A 92 3.76 -20.58 20.87
CA THR A 92 4.76 -21.33 21.64
C THR A 92 4.21 -22.69 22.04
N ASP A 93 5.08 -23.60 22.49
CA ASP A 93 4.68 -24.92 22.99
C ASP A 93 3.82 -24.80 24.29
N GLU A 94 3.96 -23.68 25.03
CA GLU A 94 3.12 -23.34 26.19
C GLU A 94 1.76 -22.74 25.81
N GLY A 95 1.52 -22.46 24.54
CA GLY A 95 0.27 -21.90 24.03
C GLY A 95 0.22 -20.36 23.97
N ASP A 96 1.30 -19.67 24.29
CA ASP A 96 1.37 -18.22 24.19
C ASP A 96 1.33 -17.77 22.71
N ARG A 97 0.57 -16.70 22.42
CA ARG A 97 0.43 -16.12 21.09
C ARG A 97 1.29 -14.86 20.94
N VAL A 98 2.17 -14.85 19.95
CA VAL A 98 3.07 -13.71 19.66
C VAL A 98 3.03 -13.37 18.17
N ILE A 99 3.01 -12.08 17.84
CA ILE A 99 3.10 -11.59 16.46
C ILE A 99 4.57 -11.41 16.10
N VAL A 100 5.05 -12.14 15.10
CA VAL A 100 6.43 -12.05 14.59
C VAL A 100 6.41 -11.76 13.11
N LYS A 101 7.09 -10.68 12.67
CA LYS A 101 7.18 -10.31 11.26
C LYS A 101 8.27 -11.10 10.54
N ASN A 102 8.23 -11.08 9.20
CA ASN A 102 9.18 -11.75 8.30
C ASN A 102 9.19 -13.28 8.47
N THR A 103 8.02 -13.86 8.62
CA THR A 103 7.82 -15.30 8.80
C THR A 103 6.90 -15.87 7.72
N ILE A 104 6.94 -17.19 7.58
CA ILE A 104 6.12 -17.97 6.64
C ILE A 104 5.31 -19.00 7.44
N PRO A 105 4.05 -19.29 7.07
CA PRO A 105 3.24 -20.30 7.75
C PRO A 105 3.95 -21.67 7.75
N GLY A 106 3.96 -22.32 8.90
CA GLY A 106 4.59 -23.63 9.09
C GLY A 106 6.04 -23.59 9.57
N GLN A 107 6.70 -22.42 9.59
CA GLN A 107 8.05 -22.29 10.16
C GLN A 107 8.04 -22.49 11.69
N ARG A 108 9.07 -23.13 12.22
CA ARG A 108 9.46 -23.04 13.63
C ARG A 108 10.50 -21.93 13.77
N VAL A 109 10.22 -20.96 14.62
CA VAL A 109 11.04 -19.73 14.75
C VAL A 109 11.43 -19.45 16.18
N SER A 110 12.64 -18.92 16.37
CA SER A 110 13.10 -18.28 17.60
C SER A 110 12.89 -16.77 17.48
N PHE A 111 12.38 -16.13 18.53
CA PHE A 111 12.09 -14.70 18.53
C PHE A 111 12.31 -14.08 19.91
N ALA A 112 12.61 -12.77 19.93
CA ALA A 112 12.68 -11.97 21.15
C ALA A 112 11.45 -11.06 21.24
N VAL A 113 10.74 -11.10 22.36
CA VAL A 113 9.60 -10.22 22.62
C VAL A 113 10.08 -8.79 22.80
N ASN A 114 9.69 -7.89 21.88
CA ASN A 114 10.13 -6.50 21.90
C ASN A 114 9.07 -5.54 22.45
N LYS A 115 7.79 -5.95 22.39
CA LYS A 115 6.67 -5.11 22.85
C LYS A 115 5.53 -5.99 23.39
N VAL A 116 4.95 -5.52 24.50
CA VAL A 116 3.72 -6.09 25.06
C VAL A 116 2.76 -4.94 25.34
N ARG A 117 1.56 -5.00 24.75
CA ARG A 117 0.52 -3.97 24.94
C ARG A 117 -0.87 -4.60 24.91
N LYS A 118 -1.68 -4.30 25.92
CA LYS A 118 -3.07 -4.80 26.04
C LYS A 118 -3.19 -6.33 25.82
N GLY A 119 -2.30 -7.11 26.43
CA GLY A 119 -2.31 -8.58 26.31
C GLY A 119 -1.79 -9.14 24.97
N LYS A 120 -1.41 -8.30 24.02
CA LYS A 120 -0.80 -8.71 22.75
C LYS A 120 0.72 -8.55 22.83
N ALA A 121 1.46 -9.63 22.51
CA ALA A 121 2.91 -9.62 22.41
C ALA A 121 3.35 -9.51 20.96
N GLU A 122 4.36 -8.67 20.69
CA GLU A 122 5.05 -8.56 19.41
C GLU A 122 6.51 -8.97 19.62
N GLY A 123 7.03 -9.80 18.72
CA GLY A 123 8.40 -10.31 18.75
C GLY A 123 9.19 -9.92 17.49
N ARG A 124 10.50 -9.82 17.64
CA ARG A 124 11.45 -9.72 16.54
C ARG A 124 12.00 -11.12 16.25
N LEU A 125 11.89 -11.55 15.00
CA LEU A 125 12.50 -12.79 14.52
C LEU A 125 14.01 -12.76 14.79
N LEU A 126 14.52 -13.79 15.41
CA LEU A 126 15.96 -14.02 15.60
C LEU A 126 16.47 -15.03 14.58
N GLU A 127 15.79 -16.17 14.47
CA GLU A 127 16.21 -17.28 13.63
C GLU A 127 15.01 -18.13 13.20
N THR A 128 15.10 -18.71 12.00
CA THR A 128 14.19 -19.76 11.54
C THR A 128 14.85 -21.10 11.85
N LEU A 129 14.34 -21.81 12.87
CA LEU A 129 14.88 -23.09 13.34
C LEU A 129 14.55 -24.23 12.38
N GLU A 130 13.30 -24.22 11.87
CA GLU A 130 12.83 -25.19 10.87
C GLU A 130 12.08 -24.45 9.78
N LYS A 131 12.41 -24.77 8.52
CA LYS A 131 11.70 -24.23 7.36
C LYS A 131 10.30 -24.83 7.25
N SER A 132 9.39 -24.08 6.66
CA SER A 132 8.08 -24.59 6.28
C SER A 132 8.22 -25.64 5.17
N LEU A 133 7.35 -26.64 5.15
CA LEU A 133 7.24 -27.59 4.03
C LEU A 133 6.86 -26.94 2.70
N LEU A 134 6.36 -25.69 2.74
CA LEU A 134 6.04 -24.91 1.55
C LEU A 134 7.28 -24.23 0.96
N GLU A 135 8.37 -24.12 1.71
CA GLU A 135 9.55 -23.38 1.28
C GLU A 135 10.43 -24.20 0.34
N THR A 136 10.92 -23.51 -0.67
CA THR A 136 11.95 -23.97 -1.59
C THR A 136 13.20 -23.12 -1.43
N GLU A 137 14.28 -23.49 -2.12
CA GLU A 137 15.47 -22.65 -2.17
C GLU A 137 15.19 -21.35 -2.94
N SER A 138 15.58 -20.20 -2.35
CA SER A 138 15.40 -18.92 -3.00
C SER A 138 16.36 -18.76 -4.19
N PRO A 139 15.87 -18.32 -5.36
CA PRO A 139 16.74 -18.05 -6.51
C PRO A 139 17.65 -16.82 -6.30
N CYS A 140 17.35 -15.94 -5.34
CA CYS A 140 18.11 -14.73 -5.06
C CYS A 140 19.14 -14.98 -3.96
N PRO A 141 20.45 -14.82 -4.23
CA PRO A 141 21.51 -15.05 -3.23
C PRO A 141 21.44 -14.04 -2.06
N HIS A 142 20.79 -12.89 -2.25
CA HIS A 142 20.64 -11.86 -1.23
C HIS A 142 19.40 -12.02 -0.37
N PHE A 143 18.60 -13.08 -0.61
CA PHE A 143 17.37 -13.32 0.16
C PHE A 143 17.69 -13.64 1.63
N GLY A 144 16.94 -13.02 2.54
CA GLY A 144 17.18 -13.14 3.98
C GLY A 144 18.03 -11.98 4.52
N GLU A 145 19.05 -11.52 3.80
CA GLU A 145 19.87 -10.37 4.18
C GLU A 145 19.29 -9.05 3.64
N CYS A 146 18.96 -8.98 2.36
CA CYS A 146 18.30 -7.83 1.74
C CYS A 146 16.86 -7.65 2.25
N GLY A 147 16.47 -6.41 2.54
CA GLY A 147 15.12 -6.05 3.00
C GLY A 147 14.02 -6.06 1.94
N GLY A 148 14.35 -6.22 0.66
CA GLY A 148 13.43 -5.99 -0.46
C GLY A 148 12.34 -7.06 -0.63
N CYS A 149 12.63 -8.34 -0.38
CA CYS A 149 11.71 -9.45 -0.62
C CYS A 149 11.42 -10.24 0.65
N THR A 150 10.18 -10.76 0.76
CA THR A 150 9.75 -11.53 1.93
C THR A 150 9.40 -12.98 1.60
N TYR A 151 8.92 -13.26 0.37
CA TYR A 151 8.35 -14.53 -0.02
C TYR A 151 9.14 -15.27 -1.12
N GLN A 152 10.39 -14.92 -1.36
CA GLN A 152 11.19 -15.56 -2.42
C GLN A 152 11.46 -17.06 -2.20
N SER A 153 11.37 -17.54 -0.97
CA SER A 153 11.47 -18.98 -0.66
C SER A 153 10.17 -19.73 -0.87
N LEU A 154 9.06 -19.07 -1.24
CA LEU A 154 7.82 -19.73 -1.59
C LEU A 154 7.67 -19.88 -3.11
N PRO A 155 7.18 -21.03 -3.60
CA PRO A 155 6.68 -21.14 -4.96
C PRO A 155 5.65 -20.06 -5.26
N TYR A 156 5.58 -19.59 -6.51
CA TYR A 156 4.75 -18.43 -6.84
C TYR A 156 3.26 -18.64 -6.56
N GLU A 157 2.76 -19.85 -6.81
CA GLU A 157 1.38 -20.24 -6.51
C GLU A 157 1.06 -20.13 -5.00
N GLU A 158 2.04 -20.46 -4.15
CA GLU A 158 1.90 -20.32 -2.69
C GLU A 158 1.93 -18.86 -2.25
N GLN A 159 2.73 -18.00 -2.93
CA GLN A 159 2.69 -16.56 -2.69
C GLN A 159 1.32 -15.98 -3.03
N LEU A 160 0.75 -16.36 -4.18
CA LEU A 160 -0.60 -15.92 -4.59
C LEU A 160 -1.65 -16.38 -3.60
N ARG A 161 -1.63 -17.68 -3.22
CA ARG A 161 -2.57 -18.25 -2.25
C ARG A 161 -2.51 -17.55 -0.89
N LEU A 162 -1.30 -17.24 -0.41
CA LEU A 162 -1.10 -16.54 0.85
C LEU A 162 -1.69 -15.14 0.81
N LYS A 163 -1.39 -14.36 -0.25
CA LYS A 163 -1.91 -13.00 -0.45
C LYS A 163 -3.42 -12.99 -0.62
N GLU A 164 -3.95 -13.88 -1.44
CA GLU A 164 -5.40 -14.04 -1.64
C GLU A 164 -6.12 -14.30 -0.31
N ASN A 165 -5.65 -15.28 0.48
CA ASN A 165 -6.27 -15.63 1.75
C ASN A 165 -6.24 -14.47 2.76
N GLN A 166 -5.14 -13.69 2.77
CA GLN A 166 -5.03 -12.50 3.63
C GLN A 166 -6.07 -11.44 3.27
N VAL A 167 -6.22 -11.14 1.98
CA VAL A 167 -7.21 -10.14 1.52
C VAL A 167 -8.62 -10.67 1.72
N ARG A 168 -8.90 -11.91 1.34
CA ARG A 168 -10.22 -12.55 1.50
C ARG A 168 -10.71 -12.50 2.95
N ALA A 169 -9.85 -12.86 3.91
CA ALA A 169 -10.21 -12.81 5.33
C ALA A 169 -10.51 -11.37 5.79
N MET A 170 -9.70 -10.42 5.36
CA MET A 170 -9.88 -9.00 5.73
C MET A 170 -11.14 -8.40 5.12
N MET A 171 -11.45 -8.72 3.87
CA MET A 171 -12.68 -8.24 3.23
C MET A 171 -13.91 -8.89 3.84
N ALA A 172 -13.84 -10.18 4.17
CA ALA A 172 -14.93 -10.87 4.88
C ALA A 172 -15.21 -10.24 6.26
N ASP A 173 -14.17 -9.85 7.00
CA ASP A 173 -14.34 -9.16 8.28
C ASP A 173 -14.95 -7.75 8.11
N ALA A 174 -14.53 -7.00 7.07
CA ALA A 174 -15.00 -5.63 6.85
C ALA A 174 -16.43 -5.57 6.26
N ILE A 175 -16.78 -6.50 5.39
CA ILE A 175 -18.10 -6.53 4.73
C ILE A 175 -19.10 -7.26 5.61
N GLY A 176 -18.71 -8.32 6.32
CA GLY A 176 -19.59 -9.14 7.16
C GLY A 176 -20.80 -9.63 6.39
N ASP A 177 -21.97 -9.49 7.00
CA ASP A 177 -23.27 -9.87 6.43
C ASP A 177 -23.95 -8.69 5.69
N ALA A 178 -23.25 -7.58 5.43
CA ALA A 178 -23.85 -6.37 4.83
C ALA A 178 -24.31 -6.59 3.39
N CYS A 179 -23.57 -7.40 2.61
CA CYS A 179 -23.96 -7.78 1.25
C CYS A 179 -23.28 -9.08 0.82
N GLU A 180 -23.89 -9.80 -0.11
CA GLU A 180 -23.22 -10.86 -0.86
C GLU A 180 -22.34 -10.23 -1.93
N TYR A 181 -21.14 -10.79 -2.16
CA TYR A 181 -20.20 -10.33 -3.16
C TYR A 181 -19.42 -11.49 -3.80
N GLU A 182 -18.95 -11.27 -5.02
CA GLU A 182 -18.12 -12.23 -5.73
C GLU A 182 -16.64 -11.94 -5.49
N PHE A 183 -15.92 -12.89 -4.89
CA PHE A 183 -14.48 -12.82 -4.76
C PHE A 183 -13.79 -13.65 -5.84
N LEU A 184 -13.24 -13.00 -6.86
CA LEU A 184 -12.68 -13.60 -8.08
C LEU A 184 -11.27 -14.20 -7.90
N GLY A 185 -10.70 -14.12 -6.69
CA GLY A 185 -9.35 -14.60 -6.40
C GLY A 185 -8.26 -13.58 -6.72
N ILE A 186 -7.07 -14.07 -7.08
CA ILE A 186 -5.90 -13.24 -7.37
C ILE A 186 -5.36 -13.53 -8.77
N LYS A 187 -5.19 -12.49 -9.58
CA LYS A 187 -4.47 -12.54 -10.86
C LYS A 187 -2.97 -12.39 -10.60
N GLY A 188 -2.16 -13.29 -11.14
CA GLY A 188 -0.70 -13.25 -11.01
C GLY A 188 -0.06 -12.24 -11.96
N SER A 189 1.17 -11.82 -11.61
CA SER A 189 2.02 -11.04 -12.52
C SER A 189 2.46 -11.91 -13.71
N PRO A 190 2.44 -11.35 -14.95
CA PRO A 190 2.95 -12.06 -16.13
C PRO A 190 4.43 -12.43 -16.04
N ARG A 191 5.21 -11.67 -15.27
CA ARG A 191 6.60 -11.96 -14.93
C ARG A 191 6.77 -12.02 -13.41
N VAL A 192 7.38 -13.08 -12.92
CA VAL A 192 7.68 -13.27 -11.49
C VAL A 192 9.06 -12.74 -11.13
N GLN A 193 9.98 -12.75 -12.09
CA GLN A 193 11.33 -12.18 -11.99
C GLN A 193 11.53 -11.10 -13.04
N GLN A 194 12.49 -10.21 -12.81
CA GLN A 194 12.83 -9.11 -13.73
C GLN A 194 11.61 -8.26 -14.15
N TYR A 195 10.64 -8.14 -13.25
CA TYR A 195 9.40 -7.41 -13.52
C TYR A 195 9.52 -5.92 -13.18
N ARG A 196 10.46 -5.58 -12.29
CA ARG A 196 10.55 -4.23 -11.72
C ARG A 196 11.27 -3.27 -12.66
N ASN A 197 10.58 -2.22 -13.08
CA ASN A 197 11.01 -1.24 -14.06
C ASN A 197 11.63 0.04 -13.45
N LYS A 198 11.61 0.18 -12.11
CA LYS A 198 12.22 1.30 -11.36
C LYS A 198 12.90 0.78 -10.10
N MET A 199 14.15 1.12 -9.90
CA MET A 199 14.86 0.91 -8.63
C MET A 199 15.59 2.18 -8.24
N GLU A 200 15.56 2.43 -6.95
CA GLU A 200 16.35 3.44 -6.26
C GLU A 200 17.29 2.69 -5.31
N PHE A 201 18.55 2.64 -5.68
CA PHE A 201 19.60 2.02 -4.88
C PHE A 201 20.22 3.07 -3.98
N SER A 202 20.49 2.74 -2.73
CA SER A 202 21.14 3.63 -1.77
C SER A 202 22.63 3.38 -1.71
N PHE A 203 23.42 4.44 -1.66
CA PHE A 203 24.81 4.37 -1.24
C PHE A 203 24.91 4.29 0.29
N GLY A 204 25.93 3.62 0.78
CA GLY A 204 26.21 3.47 2.20
C GLY A 204 27.39 2.55 2.42
N ASP A 205 27.58 2.10 3.64
CA ASP A 205 28.56 1.06 3.98
C ASP A 205 27.89 -0.32 4.08
N ALA A 206 28.63 -1.36 3.72
CA ALA A 206 28.17 -2.74 3.82
C ALA A 206 27.93 -3.17 5.29
N TYR A 207 28.69 -2.60 6.18
CA TYR A 207 28.61 -2.69 7.64
C TYR A 207 29.31 -1.46 8.22
N LYS A 208 29.03 -1.11 9.45
CA LYS A 208 29.57 0.10 10.10
C LYS A 208 31.07 0.27 9.84
N ASP A 209 31.46 1.40 9.27
CA ASP A 209 32.82 1.77 8.87
C ASP A 209 33.45 0.76 7.87
N GLY A 210 32.60 0.09 7.07
CA GLY A 210 32.99 -0.88 6.04
C GLY A 210 33.21 -0.24 4.66
N PRO A 211 33.42 -1.06 3.62
CA PRO A 211 33.59 -0.56 2.25
C PRO A 211 32.29 0.07 1.72
N LEU A 212 32.46 0.99 0.75
CA LEU A 212 31.36 1.56 0.01
C LEU A 212 30.49 0.46 -0.60
N ALA A 213 29.20 0.56 -0.41
CA ALA A 213 28.20 -0.33 -0.97
C ALA A 213 27.12 0.48 -1.71
N LEU A 214 26.55 -0.10 -2.75
CA LEU A 214 25.42 0.45 -3.48
C LEU A 214 24.37 -0.64 -3.64
N GLY A 215 23.14 -0.43 -3.14
CA GLY A 215 22.12 -1.47 -3.20
C GLY A 215 20.92 -1.18 -2.34
N MET A 216 20.47 -2.19 -1.59
CA MET A 216 19.27 -2.15 -0.78
C MET A 216 19.61 -2.23 0.71
N HIS A 217 18.79 -1.59 1.54
CA HIS A 217 18.95 -1.71 2.99
C HIS A 217 18.90 -3.16 3.44
N LYS A 218 19.81 -3.49 4.35
CA LYS A 218 19.83 -4.78 5.04
C LYS A 218 18.58 -4.95 5.90
N ARG A 219 18.04 -6.14 5.92
CA ARG A 219 16.85 -6.47 6.71
C ARG A 219 17.08 -6.19 8.20
N GLY A 220 16.28 -5.28 8.75
CA GLY A 220 16.37 -4.89 10.16
C GLY A 220 17.46 -3.88 10.49
N SER A 221 18.22 -3.39 9.50
CA SER A 221 19.14 -2.26 9.63
C SER A 221 18.66 -1.06 8.80
N PHE A 222 18.89 0.15 9.31
CA PHE A 222 18.65 1.40 8.58
C PHE A 222 19.92 1.95 7.92
N TYR A 223 21.06 1.40 8.25
CA TYR A 223 22.36 1.93 7.86
C TYR A 223 23.08 1.03 6.87
N ASP A 224 23.11 -0.28 7.14
CA ASP A 224 23.86 -1.23 6.34
C ASP A 224 23.20 -1.45 4.97
N ILE A 225 24.01 -1.42 3.91
CA ILE A 225 23.59 -1.61 2.53
C ILE A 225 24.08 -2.97 2.01
N VAL A 226 23.19 -3.73 1.42
CA VAL A 226 23.51 -4.98 0.72
C VAL A 226 23.66 -4.67 -0.77
N THR A 227 24.84 -4.89 -1.32
CA THR A 227 25.07 -4.78 -2.77
C THR A 227 24.34 -5.91 -3.50
N VAL A 228 23.24 -5.57 -4.15
CA VAL A 228 22.32 -6.56 -4.74
C VAL A 228 22.71 -6.93 -6.19
N SER A 229 23.93 -7.42 -6.34
CA SER A 229 24.58 -7.74 -7.62
C SER A 229 23.82 -8.75 -8.48
N ASP A 230 23.02 -9.63 -7.87
CA ASP A 230 22.21 -10.63 -8.57
C ASP A 230 20.74 -10.61 -8.12
N CYS A 231 20.18 -9.40 -7.96
CA CYS A 231 18.78 -9.21 -7.62
C CYS A 231 17.87 -9.79 -8.71
N LYS A 232 16.95 -10.67 -8.33
CA LYS A 232 16.08 -11.38 -9.28
C LYS A 232 14.82 -10.63 -9.69
N ILE A 233 14.44 -9.58 -8.97
CA ILE A 233 13.24 -8.78 -9.34
C ILE A 233 13.54 -7.69 -10.36
N VAL A 234 14.82 -7.32 -10.57
CA VAL A 234 15.24 -6.35 -11.59
C VAL A 234 15.92 -7.02 -12.78
N ASP A 235 15.86 -6.35 -13.92
CA ASP A 235 16.53 -6.75 -15.16
C ASP A 235 18.06 -6.78 -15.01
N GLU A 236 18.73 -7.49 -15.89
CA GLU A 236 20.21 -7.62 -15.90
C GLU A 236 20.90 -6.25 -16.07
N ASP A 237 20.32 -5.35 -16.85
CA ASP A 237 20.90 -4.03 -17.09
C ASP A 237 21.00 -3.20 -15.81
N PHE A 238 19.99 -3.29 -14.92
CA PHE A 238 20.07 -2.64 -13.60
C PHE A 238 21.27 -3.11 -12.80
N ARG A 239 21.56 -4.41 -12.82
CA ARG A 239 22.66 -5.01 -12.07
C ARG A 239 24.01 -4.59 -12.63
N LYS A 240 24.14 -4.51 -13.97
CA LYS A 240 25.35 -4.02 -14.64
C LYS A 240 25.59 -2.54 -14.33
N ILE A 241 24.56 -1.70 -14.41
CA ILE A 241 24.63 -0.28 -14.09
C ILE A 241 25.01 -0.08 -12.62
N LEU A 242 24.38 -0.81 -11.70
CA LEU A 242 24.69 -0.76 -10.27
C LEU A 242 26.16 -1.10 -10.00
N LEU A 243 26.66 -2.22 -10.54
CA LEU A 243 28.04 -2.66 -10.30
C LEU A 243 29.06 -1.69 -10.91
N ALA A 244 28.86 -1.26 -12.15
CA ALA A 244 29.75 -0.30 -12.80
C ALA A 244 29.80 1.05 -12.05
N THR A 245 28.65 1.51 -11.53
CA THR A 245 28.58 2.73 -10.71
C THR A 245 29.31 2.55 -9.38
N LEU A 246 29.10 1.43 -8.70
CA LEU A 246 29.79 1.13 -7.44
C LEU A 246 31.30 1.06 -7.65
N ASP A 247 31.77 0.29 -8.63
CA ASP A 247 33.20 0.13 -8.92
C ASP A 247 33.87 1.46 -9.27
N PHE A 248 33.19 2.31 -10.05
CA PHE A 248 33.68 3.63 -10.44
C PHE A 248 33.90 4.54 -9.23
N PHE A 249 32.90 4.71 -8.37
CA PHE A 249 33.00 5.61 -7.22
C PHE A 249 33.84 5.03 -6.08
N ALA A 250 33.86 3.71 -5.90
CA ALA A 250 34.75 3.06 -4.95
C ALA A 250 36.26 3.24 -5.34
N ALA A 251 36.59 3.12 -6.63
CA ALA A 251 37.96 3.35 -7.12
C ALA A 251 38.45 4.81 -6.95
N LYS A 252 37.51 5.75 -6.87
CA LYS A 252 37.82 7.18 -6.66
C LYS A 252 37.66 7.59 -5.19
N GLU A 253 37.35 6.66 -4.30
CA GLU A 253 37.16 6.89 -2.86
C GLU A 253 36.16 8.02 -2.54
N VAL A 254 35.11 8.18 -3.39
CA VAL A 254 34.10 9.22 -3.22
C VAL A 254 33.20 8.88 -2.03
N PRO A 255 33.04 9.78 -1.03
CA PRO A 255 32.29 9.50 0.18
C PRO A 255 30.77 9.46 -0.09
N PHE A 256 30.07 8.51 0.55
CA PHE A 256 28.62 8.52 0.58
C PHE A 256 28.10 9.46 1.67
N TYR A 257 26.85 9.96 1.49
CA TYR A 257 26.16 10.80 2.47
C TYR A 257 25.79 10.00 3.72
N HIS A 258 26.44 10.32 4.83
CA HIS A 258 26.22 9.67 6.10
C HIS A 258 25.07 10.35 6.87
N ARG A 259 23.95 9.66 7.03
CA ARG A 259 22.69 10.22 7.58
C ARG A 259 22.79 10.80 9.00
N LEU A 260 23.67 10.25 9.86
CA LEU A 260 23.84 10.77 11.22
C LEU A 260 24.80 11.95 11.29
N ARG A 261 25.78 12.00 10.37
CA ARG A 261 26.76 13.09 10.31
C ARG A 261 26.28 14.22 9.40
N HIS A 262 25.30 13.95 8.54
CA HIS A 262 24.79 14.86 7.50
C HIS A 262 25.91 15.35 6.56
N ALA A 263 26.86 14.49 6.28
CA ALA A 263 28.03 14.79 5.46
C ALA A 263 28.30 13.67 4.45
N GLY A 264 28.86 14.03 3.28
CA GLY A 264 29.20 13.16 2.18
C GLY A 264 28.44 13.50 0.91
N TYR A 265 28.83 12.90 -0.19
CA TYR A 265 28.40 13.26 -1.54
C TYR A 265 27.35 12.31 -2.12
N LEU A 266 27.66 11.00 -2.23
CA LEU A 266 26.80 10.02 -2.90
C LEU A 266 25.57 9.66 -2.07
N ARG A 267 24.38 9.74 -2.65
CA ARG A 267 23.11 9.38 -1.97
C ARG A 267 22.41 8.18 -2.58
N HIS A 268 21.97 8.31 -3.83
CA HIS A 268 21.19 7.26 -4.49
C HIS A 268 21.57 7.12 -5.95
N LEU A 269 21.29 5.95 -6.50
CA LEU A 269 21.29 5.67 -7.94
C LEU A 269 19.87 5.24 -8.32
N LEU A 270 19.18 6.07 -9.08
CA LEU A 270 17.89 5.76 -9.66
C LEU A 270 18.06 5.19 -11.06
N VAL A 271 17.52 4.02 -11.30
CA VAL A 271 17.49 3.39 -12.62
C VAL A 271 16.04 3.09 -12.99
N ARG A 272 15.65 3.48 -14.19
CA ARG A 272 14.37 3.12 -14.83
C ARG A 272 14.63 2.44 -16.15
N LYS A 273 13.84 1.42 -16.47
CA LYS A 273 13.88 0.74 -17.77
C LYS A 273 12.48 0.40 -18.21
N ALA A 274 12.11 0.85 -19.40
CA ALA A 274 10.89 0.45 -20.05
C ALA A 274 10.90 -1.05 -20.39
N VAL A 275 9.75 -1.71 -20.26
CA VAL A 275 9.64 -3.14 -20.54
C VAL A 275 9.42 -3.41 -22.02
N LYS A 276 8.68 -2.52 -22.73
CA LYS A 276 8.37 -2.70 -24.16
C LYS A 276 9.31 -1.94 -25.09
N THR A 277 9.71 -0.73 -24.73
CA THR A 277 10.64 0.05 -25.55
C THR A 277 12.11 -0.23 -25.25
N GLU A 278 12.40 -0.91 -24.12
CA GLU A 278 13.73 -1.20 -23.60
C GLU A 278 14.60 0.06 -23.37
N GLU A 279 13.99 1.22 -23.28
CA GLU A 279 14.64 2.49 -22.99
C GLU A 279 15.05 2.58 -21.51
N ILE A 280 16.27 3.08 -21.25
CA ILE A 280 16.86 3.18 -19.92
C ILE A 280 17.11 4.64 -19.58
N LEU A 281 16.73 5.03 -18.36
CA LEU A 281 17.05 6.32 -17.75
C LEU A 281 17.80 6.08 -16.44
N ILE A 282 18.94 6.74 -16.28
CA ILE A 282 19.83 6.60 -15.11
C ILE A 282 19.98 7.98 -14.49
N ASP A 283 19.84 8.07 -13.17
CA ASP A 283 19.99 9.33 -12.44
C ASP A 283 20.82 9.10 -11.18
N LEU A 284 21.94 9.78 -11.09
CA LEU A 284 22.78 9.82 -9.89
C LEU A 284 22.32 10.96 -9.00
N ILE A 285 21.94 10.64 -7.77
CA ILE A 285 21.51 11.62 -6.79
C ILE A 285 22.64 11.84 -5.78
N THR A 286 23.07 13.10 -5.62
CA THR A 286 24.16 13.49 -4.73
C THR A 286 23.75 14.68 -3.87
N THR A 287 24.57 15.03 -2.90
CA THR A 287 24.50 16.34 -2.26
C THR A 287 25.31 17.35 -3.06
N THR A 288 25.23 18.63 -2.69
CA THR A 288 26.11 19.69 -3.19
C THR A 288 27.40 19.83 -2.34
N GLN A 289 27.65 18.92 -1.40
CA GLN A 289 28.81 18.94 -0.52
C GLN A 289 30.09 18.49 -1.24
N ASP A 290 31.21 19.09 -0.87
CA ASP A 290 32.52 18.73 -1.39
C ASP A 290 32.85 17.27 -1.01
N PHE A 291 33.32 16.49 -1.98
CA PHE A 291 33.76 15.12 -1.79
C PHE A 291 35.22 15.01 -1.38
N GLY A 292 35.93 16.13 -1.24
CA GLY A 292 37.32 16.20 -0.77
C GLY A 292 37.49 16.63 0.69
N MET A 293 36.41 16.78 1.47
CA MET A 293 36.53 17.17 2.87
C MET A 293 37.03 16.03 3.76
N ASP A 294 38.15 16.29 4.47
CA ASP A 294 38.66 15.40 5.51
C ASP A 294 37.81 15.49 6.80
N GLU A 295 37.90 14.45 7.64
CA GLU A 295 37.13 14.37 8.90
C GLU A 295 37.43 15.52 9.88
N GLU A 296 38.61 16.08 9.84
CA GLU A 296 39.07 17.15 10.75
C GLU A 296 38.40 18.49 10.40
N THR A 297 38.29 18.80 9.12
CA THR A 297 37.55 19.97 8.62
C THR A 297 36.04 19.88 8.91
N PHE A 298 35.48 18.68 8.82
CA PHE A 298 34.08 18.42 9.14
C PHE A 298 33.74 18.69 10.63
N GLU A 299 34.53 18.14 11.56
CA GLU A 299 34.28 18.34 13.00
C GLU A 299 34.43 19.81 13.43
N VAL A 300 35.34 20.57 12.83
CA VAL A 300 35.50 22.01 13.08
C VAL A 300 34.26 22.81 12.62
N GLN A 301 33.71 22.49 11.47
CA GLN A 301 32.51 23.16 10.95
C GLN A 301 31.25 22.78 11.73
N LYS A 302 31.13 21.54 12.19
CA LYS A 302 30.02 21.02 12.98
C LYS A 302 29.83 21.78 14.29
N HIS A 303 30.91 22.04 15.03
CA HIS A 303 30.84 22.77 16.30
C HIS A 303 30.47 24.26 16.17
N SER A 304 30.65 24.85 15.00
CA SER A 304 30.38 26.29 14.80
C SER A 304 28.93 26.63 14.40
N LEU A 305 28.13 25.65 13.91
CA LEU A 305 26.81 25.90 13.32
C LEU A 305 25.66 25.04 13.89
N GLU A 306 25.92 24.20 14.86
CA GLU A 306 25.15 23.00 15.18
C GLU A 306 23.71 23.15 15.66
N ALA A 307 23.34 24.16 16.33
CA ALA A 307 22.09 24.05 17.07
C ALA A 307 20.92 24.88 16.53
N GLN A 308 21.17 25.92 15.77
CA GLN A 308 20.11 26.92 15.54
C GLN A 308 19.55 26.98 14.10
N ILE A 309 20.23 26.40 13.12
CA ILE A 309 19.88 26.52 11.71
C ILE A 309 19.19 25.25 11.17
N LEU A 310 19.57 24.08 11.69
CA LEU A 310 19.03 22.77 11.27
C LEU A 310 17.51 22.65 11.53
N GLU A 311 17.02 23.20 12.63
CA GLU A 311 15.58 23.14 12.98
C GLU A 311 14.69 24.02 12.09
N LYS A 312 15.24 25.04 11.45
CA LYS A 312 14.45 26.04 10.72
C LYS A 312 14.49 25.94 9.19
N SER A 313 15.54 25.40 8.60
CA SER A 313 15.71 25.43 7.13
C SER A 313 15.61 24.07 6.42
N GLY A 314 15.77 22.97 7.15
CA GLY A 314 15.77 21.62 6.56
C GLY A 314 16.92 21.34 5.58
N LYS A 315 17.90 22.23 5.50
CA LYS A 315 19.10 22.09 4.67
C LYS A 315 20.33 21.79 5.53
N CYS A 316 21.26 20.99 4.99
CA CYS A 316 22.51 20.66 5.66
C CYS A 316 23.43 21.88 5.74
N PRO A 317 23.99 22.24 6.93
CA PRO A 317 24.80 23.44 7.10
C PRO A 317 26.28 23.27 6.77
N CYS A 318 26.72 22.08 6.39
CA CYS A 318 28.16 21.74 6.27
C CYS A 318 28.73 21.89 4.84
N ALA A 319 28.18 22.72 3.99
CA ALA A 319 28.58 22.82 2.61
C ALA A 319 29.79 23.74 2.39
N GLY A 320 30.96 23.17 2.31
CA GLY A 320 31.92 23.60 1.31
C GLY A 320 31.30 23.26 -0.05
N SER A 321 31.21 24.22 -0.98
CA SER A 321 30.68 23.92 -2.31
C SER A 321 31.67 23.04 -3.07
N VAL A 322 31.15 21.96 -3.70
CA VAL A 322 31.90 21.15 -4.67
C VAL A 322 32.63 22.06 -5.67
N ASP A 323 33.88 21.75 -5.98
CA ASP A 323 34.52 22.31 -7.17
C ASP A 323 33.79 21.81 -8.42
N GLU A 324 32.92 22.66 -8.98
CA GLU A 324 32.07 22.32 -10.13
C GLU A 324 32.86 21.80 -11.34
N GLY A 325 34.15 22.22 -11.47
CA GLY A 325 35.03 21.73 -12.53
C GLY A 325 35.43 20.27 -12.33
N ALA A 326 35.86 19.93 -11.11
CA ALA A 326 36.28 18.57 -10.74
C ALA A 326 35.06 17.61 -10.74
N GLU A 327 33.90 18.04 -10.23
CA GLU A 327 32.65 17.29 -10.26
C GLU A 327 32.27 16.94 -11.71
N ARG A 328 32.30 17.93 -12.60
CA ARG A 328 31.91 17.73 -14.00
C ARG A 328 32.82 16.75 -14.72
N VAL A 329 34.11 16.80 -14.47
CA VAL A 329 35.09 15.83 -15.05
C VAL A 329 34.77 14.42 -14.56
N MET A 330 34.57 14.25 -13.25
CA MET A 330 34.24 12.95 -12.66
C MET A 330 32.91 12.40 -13.19
N LEU A 331 31.88 13.22 -13.29
CA LEU A 331 30.57 12.80 -13.80
C LEU A 331 30.60 12.44 -15.29
N ASN A 332 31.41 13.14 -16.10
CA ASN A 332 31.60 12.78 -17.50
C ASN A 332 32.33 11.43 -17.65
N GLU A 333 33.38 11.17 -16.84
CA GLU A 333 34.04 9.85 -16.85
C GLU A 333 33.08 8.72 -16.42
N TRP A 334 32.20 8.98 -15.44
CA TRP A 334 31.16 8.02 -15.03
C TRP A 334 30.13 7.79 -16.15
N GLU A 335 29.68 8.84 -16.81
CA GLU A 335 28.77 8.78 -17.96
C GLU A 335 29.37 7.94 -19.10
N GLU A 336 30.64 8.17 -19.47
CA GLU A 336 31.35 7.39 -20.48
C GLU A 336 31.46 5.90 -20.08
N CYS A 337 31.74 5.62 -18.80
CA CYS A 337 31.78 4.26 -18.26
C CYS A 337 30.42 3.55 -18.44
N LEU A 338 29.31 4.21 -18.12
CA LEU A 338 27.98 3.64 -18.29
C LEU A 338 27.63 3.38 -19.76
N ARG A 339 27.96 4.29 -20.65
CA ARG A 339 27.70 4.14 -22.10
C ARG A 339 28.50 3.01 -22.74
N ALA A 340 29.63 2.66 -22.17
CA ALA A 340 30.43 1.54 -22.63
C ALA A 340 29.90 0.16 -22.20
N LEU A 341 28.91 0.09 -21.31
CA LEU A 341 28.36 -1.17 -20.82
C LEU A 341 27.61 -1.94 -21.90
N PRO A 342 27.77 -3.28 -21.94
CA PRO A 342 27.02 -4.14 -22.86
C PRO A 342 25.61 -4.38 -22.33
N LEU A 343 24.76 -3.35 -22.39
CA LEU A 343 23.36 -3.39 -21.99
C LEU A 343 22.50 -3.98 -23.10
N LYS A 344 21.37 -4.60 -22.71
CA LYS A 344 20.33 -5.03 -23.65
C LYS A 344 19.46 -3.86 -24.09
N GLY A 345 19.11 -2.99 -23.12
CA GLY A 345 18.33 -1.79 -23.39
C GLY A 345 19.21 -0.64 -23.87
N LYS A 346 18.55 0.42 -24.35
CA LYS A 346 19.19 1.62 -24.86
C LYS A 346 19.14 2.73 -23.82
N ILE A 347 20.28 3.27 -23.43
CA ILE A 347 20.34 4.46 -22.57
C ILE A 347 19.76 5.65 -23.34
N GLN A 348 18.66 6.23 -22.83
CA GLN A 348 18.03 7.44 -23.35
C GLN A 348 18.53 8.69 -22.64
N GLY A 349 18.88 8.55 -21.35
CA GLY A 349 19.45 9.65 -20.58
C GLY A 349 20.25 9.17 -19.39
N ILE A 350 21.28 9.97 -19.07
CA ILE A 350 22.05 9.89 -17.85
C ILE A 350 21.98 11.27 -17.21
N LEU A 351 21.56 11.31 -15.96
CA LEU A 351 21.22 12.52 -15.23
C LEU A 351 22.03 12.60 -13.94
N HIS A 352 22.18 13.81 -13.44
CA HIS A 352 22.71 14.11 -12.12
C HIS A 352 21.76 15.03 -11.39
N THR A 353 21.18 14.55 -10.29
CA THR A 353 20.22 15.30 -9.45
C THR A 353 20.83 15.69 -8.11
N LYS A 354 20.73 16.96 -7.76
CA LYS A 354 21.15 17.51 -6.48
C LYS A 354 20.04 17.36 -5.44
N ASN A 355 20.40 16.90 -4.23
CA ASN A 355 19.47 16.67 -3.12
C ASN A 355 20.19 16.89 -1.78
N ASP A 356 20.01 18.07 -1.19
CA ASP A 356 20.55 18.45 0.11
C ASP A 356 19.60 18.23 1.28
N SER A 357 18.45 17.57 1.04
CA SER A 357 17.49 17.33 2.12
C SER A 357 18.09 16.42 3.21
N VAL A 358 17.85 16.77 4.47
CA VAL A 358 18.28 15.96 5.62
C VAL A 358 17.55 14.61 5.66
N ALA A 359 16.31 14.59 5.19
CA ALA A 359 15.52 13.38 5.12
C ALA A 359 16.04 12.41 4.05
N ASP A 360 15.87 11.12 4.33
CA ASP A 360 16.17 10.04 3.36
C ASP A 360 15.05 9.94 2.31
N VAL A 361 14.90 11.01 1.53
CA VAL A 361 13.91 11.14 0.46
C VAL A 361 14.61 11.77 -0.73
N VAL A 362 14.42 11.21 -1.90
CA VAL A 362 14.90 11.84 -3.13
C VAL A 362 14.02 13.05 -3.43
N LYS A 363 14.64 14.24 -3.33
CA LYS A 363 14.07 15.50 -3.77
C LYS A 363 14.86 16.01 -4.96
N ASN A 364 14.15 16.52 -5.94
CA ASN A 364 14.78 17.22 -7.05
C ASN A 364 15.00 18.69 -6.64
N GLU A 365 16.24 19.05 -6.33
CA GLU A 365 16.67 20.43 -6.07
C GLU A 365 17.46 21.01 -7.24
N GLY A 366 17.53 20.29 -8.36
CA GLY A 366 18.18 20.64 -9.62
C GLY A 366 18.68 19.36 -10.30
N THR A 367 18.38 19.19 -11.59
CA THR A 367 18.83 18.04 -12.39
C THR A 367 19.58 18.53 -13.60
N ASP A 368 20.81 18.06 -13.78
CA ASP A 368 21.64 18.27 -14.94
C ASP A 368 21.58 17.04 -15.86
N ILE A 369 21.46 17.27 -17.17
CA ILE A 369 21.50 16.19 -18.17
C ILE A 369 22.97 15.99 -18.57
N LEU A 370 23.55 14.84 -18.21
CA LEU A 370 24.91 14.48 -18.62
C LEU A 370 24.91 13.90 -20.03
N PHE A 371 23.90 13.10 -20.37
CA PHE A 371 23.73 12.50 -21.69
C PHE A 371 22.27 12.37 -22.06
N GLY A 372 21.95 12.61 -23.34
CA GLY A 372 20.65 12.32 -23.94
C GLY A 372 19.52 13.25 -23.47
N GLN A 373 18.52 12.70 -22.82
CA GLN A 373 17.30 13.41 -22.41
C GLN A 373 16.85 12.98 -21.01
N ASP A 374 15.98 13.76 -20.36
CA ASP A 374 15.46 13.54 -19.01
C ASP A 374 14.17 12.71 -18.96
N PHE A 375 13.86 11.99 -20.02
CA PHE A 375 12.69 11.13 -20.10
C PHE A 375 12.95 9.89 -20.95
N PHE A 376 12.04 8.93 -20.84
CA PHE A 376 11.95 7.77 -21.72
C PHE A 376 10.47 7.45 -22.01
N TYR A 377 10.22 6.54 -22.93
CA TYR A 377 8.87 6.10 -23.26
C TYR A 377 8.63 4.67 -22.81
N GLU A 378 7.45 4.42 -22.26
CA GLU A 378 6.92 3.08 -22.00
C GLU A 378 5.58 2.94 -22.69
N GLU A 379 5.17 1.71 -22.98
CA GLU A 379 3.89 1.40 -23.58
C GLU A 379 3.06 0.49 -22.66
N LEU A 380 1.83 0.90 -22.36
CA LEU A 380 0.84 0.11 -21.63
C LEU A 380 -0.45 0.00 -22.43
N LEU A 381 -0.94 -1.22 -22.68
CA LEU A 381 -2.20 -1.49 -23.36
C LEU A 381 -2.34 -0.74 -24.69
N GLY A 382 -1.23 -0.56 -25.43
CA GLY A 382 -1.19 0.14 -26.71
C GLY A 382 -1.09 1.67 -26.60
N LEU A 383 -1.08 2.24 -25.41
CA LEU A 383 -0.87 3.67 -25.16
C LEU A 383 0.59 3.94 -24.80
N LYS A 384 1.12 5.05 -25.31
CA LYS A 384 2.50 5.47 -25.08
C LYS A 384 2.57 6.52 -23.97
N PHE A 385 3.47 6.34 -23.01
CA PHE A 385 3.66 7.25 -21.89
C PHE A 385 5.08 7.80 -21.86
N LYS A 386 5.22 9.11 -21.79
CA LYS A 386 6.47 9.80 -21.49
C LYS A 386 6.68 9.82 -19.99
N ILE A 387 7.81 9.31 -19.53
CA ILE A 387 8.12 9.10 -18.12
C ILE A 387 9.41 9.82 -17.77
N SER A 388 9.34 10.74 -16.79
CA SER A 388 10.50 11.43 -16.22
C SER A 388 11.07 10.66 -15.01
N PRO A 389 12.27 11.00 -14.48
CA PRO A 389 12.88 10.29 -13.35
C PRO A 389 11.97 10.19 -12.12
N PHE A 390 11.32 11.30 -11.77
CA PHE A 390 10.54 11.43 -10.54
C PHE A 390 9.04 11.24 -10.72
N SER A 391 8.52 11.22 -11.94
CA SER A 391 7.10 10.99 -12.16
C SER A 391 6.67 9.63 -11.61
N PHE A 392 5.48 9.60 -10.99
CA PHE A 392 4.87 8.34 -10.59
C PHE A 392 4.49 7.53 -11.83
N PHE A 393 4.90 6.29 -11.84
CA PHE A 393 4.49 5.28 -12.82
C PHE A 393 4.59 3.91 -12.15
N GLN A 394 3.68 3.00 -12.43
CA GLN A 394 3.68 1.67 -11.82
C GLN A 394 4.99 0.94 -12.09
N THR A 395 5.60 0.40 -11.03
CA THR A 395 6.95 -0.17 -11.10
C THR A 395 7.02 -1.59 -11.66
N ASN A 396 5.90 -2.12 -12.16
CA ASN A 396 5.76 -3.35 -12.93
C ASN A 396 4.78 -3.09 -14.08
N SER A 397 5.28 -2.79 -15.27
CA SER A 397 4.46 -2.43 -16.43
C SER A 397 3.49 -3.55 -16.83
N LEU A 398 3.95 -4.81 -16.88
CA LEU A 398 3.09 -5.94 -17.24
C LEU A 398 2.04 -6.25 -16.17
N GLY A 399 2.40 -6.11 -14.89
CA GLY A 399 1.44 -6.22 -13.78
C GLY A 399 0.40 -5.09 -13.82
N ALA A 400 0.80 -3.87 -14.18
CA ALA A 400 -0.09 -2.74 -14.36
C ALA A 400 -1.11 -2.98 -15.48
N GLU A 401 -0.71 -3.60 -16.57
CA GLU A 401 -1.66 -4.02 -17.62
C GLU A 401 -2.72 -4.97 -17.10
N VAL A 402 -2.35 -5.93 -16.23
CA VAL A 402 -3.31 -6.85 -15.59
C VAL A 402 -4.24 -6.09 -14.63
N LEU A 403 -3.69 -5.20 -13.80
CA LEU A 403 -4.45 -4.40 -12.84
C LEU A 403 -5.50 -3.54 -13.55
N TYR A 404 -5.07 -2.80 -14.54
CA TYR A 404 -5.92 -1.87 -15.25
C TYR A 404 -6.93 -2.56 -16.17
N SER A 405 -6.55 -3.68 -16.80
CA SER A 405 -7.51 -4.51 -17.54
C SER A 405 -8.59 -5.06 -16.61
N THR A 406 -8.23 -5.44 -15.36
CA THR A 406 -9.22 -5.90 -14.37
C THR A 406 -10.17 -4.78 -13.98
N ALA A 407 -9.68 -3.56 -13.75
CA ALA A 407 -10.54 -2.41 -13.47
C ALA A 407 -11.49 -2.10 -14.65
N ARG A 408 -10.97 -2.15 -15.87
CA ARG A 408 -11.77 -1.96 -17.10
C ARG A 408 -12.82 -3.07 -17.27
N GLU A 409 -12.46 -4.34 -17.06
CA GLU A 409 -13.41 -5.45 -17.07
C GLU A 409 -14.55 -5.27 -16.07
N PHE A 410 -14.27 -4.73 -14.88
CA PHE A 410 -15.29 -4.47 -13.86
C PHE A 410 -16.25 -3.36 -14.27
N ILE A 411 -15.78 -2.32 -14.96
CA ILE A 411 -16.60 -1.23 -15.46
C ILE A 411 -17.50 -1.71 -16.60
N LEU A 412 -16.94 -2.45 -17.56
CA LEU A 412 -17.65 -2.89 -18.76
C LEU A 412 -18.66 -4.01 -18.44
N GLY A 413 -18.36 -4.88 -17.46
CA GLY A 413 -19.16 -6.07 -17.21
C GLY A 413 -19.27 -6.93 -18.47
N ASP A 414 -20.50 -7.42 -18.76
CA ASP A 414 -20.80 -8.22 -19.97
C ASP A 414 -21.20 -7.36 -21.19
N LYS A 415 -21.09 -6.02 -21.11
CA LYS A 415 -21.60 -5.09 -22.11
C LYS A 415 -20.46 -4.23 -22.66
N GLU A 416 -19.97 -4.51 -23.86
CA GLU A 416 -18.87 -3.82 -24.50
C GLU A 416 -19.12 -2.32 -24.82
N ASP A 417 -20.39 -1.86 -24.93
CA ASP A 417 -20.75 -0.53 -25.40
C ASP A 417 -21.23 0.46 -24.32
N LEU A 418 -21.08 0.14 -23.04
CA LEU A 418 -21.77 0.84 -21.95
C LEU A 418 -21.26 2.27 -21.65
N LEU A 419 -20.05 2.64 -22.07
CA LEU A 419 -19.43 3.90 -21.68
C LEU A 419 -19.42 4.98 -22.76
N ASN A 420 -19.84 4.69 -23.99
CA ASN A 420 -19.75 5.64 -25.13
C ASN A 420 -20.50 6.97 -24.88
N ASP A 421 -21.53 6.96 -24.04
CA ASP A 421 -22.30 8.14 -23.65
C ASP A 421 -21.96 8.64 -22.23
N LYS A 422 -21.00 8.00 -21.55
CA LYS A 422 -20.74 8.15 -20.12
C LYS A 422 -19.56 9.04 -19.80
N ILE A 423 -19.69 9.78 -18.71
CA ILE A 423 -18.63 10.59 -18.13
C ILE A 423 -18.01 9.79 -16.97
N VAL A 424 -16.69 9.62 -17.01
CA VAL A 424 -15.94 8.91 -16.00
C VAL A 424 -15.00 9.88 -15.25
N TYR A 425 -14.99 9.83 -13.92
CA TYR A 425 -13.99 10.53 -13.14
C TYR A 425 -12.91 9.55 -12.69
N ASP A 426 -11.64 9.94 -12.88
CA ASP A 426 -10.45 9.28 -12.37
C ASP A 426 -9.90 10.14 -11.23
N LEU A 427 -10.25 9.80 -9.98
CA LEU A 427 -9.84 10.55 -8.80
C LEU A 427 -8.54 9.99 -8.24
N TYR A 428 -7.58 10.87 -7.97
CA TYR A 428 -6.18 10.55 -7.69
C TYR A 428 -5.45 10.03 -8.94
N SER A 429 -5.67 10.70 -10.07
CA SER A 429 -5.32 10.19 -11.40
C SER A 429 -3.81 10.08 -11.68
N GLY A 430 -2.93 10.67 -10.84
CA GLY A 430 -1.50 10.68 -11.06
C GLY A 430 -1.14 11.23 -12.45
N THR A 431 -0.37 10.48 -13.22
CA THR A 431 -0.02 10.82 -14.62
C THR A 431 -1.11 10.45 -15.65
N GLY A 432 -2.34 10.21 -15.17
CA GLY A 432 -3.52 9.99 -16.02
C GLY A 432 -3.55 8.64 -16.72
N THR A 433 -2.89 7.62 -16.20
CA THR A 433 -2.81 6.31 -16.87
C THR A 433 -4.17 5.64 -16.97
N ILE A 434 -4.94 5.61 -15.87
CA ILE A 434 -6.28 5.01 -15.84
C ILE A 434 -7.25 5.81 -16.70
N ALA A 435 -7.26 7.14 -16.56
CA ALA A 435 -8.07 8.03 -17.38
C ALA A 435 -7.87 7.77 -18.87
N GLN A 436 -6.61 7.71 -19.32
CA GLN A 436 -6.28 7.50 -20.74
C GLN A 436 -6.68 6.11 -21.24
N MET A 437 -6.64 5.08 -20.41
CA MET A 437 -7.09 3.75 -20.80
C MET A 437 -8.61 3.63 -20.92
N LEU A 438 -9.35 4.46 -20.18
CA LEU A 438 -10.81 4.51 -20.24
C LEU A 438 -11.32 5.44 -21.33
N ALA A 439 -10.52 6.40 -21.76
CA ALA A 439 -10.91 7.39 -22.77
C ALA A 439 -11.42 6.78 -24.08
N PRO A 440 -10.79 5.74 -24.67
CA PRO A 440 -11.26 5.17 -25.95
C PRO A 440 -12.67 4.56 -25.88
N ILE A 441 -13.17 4.27 -24.70
CA ILE A 441 -14.48 3.63 -24.47
C ILE A 441 -15.48 4.54 -23.77
N SER A 442 -15.12 5.80 -23.49
CA SER A 442 -15.93 6.76 -22.75
C SER A 442 -16.22 7.99 -23.57
N LYS A 443 -17.33 8.68 -23.30
CA LYS A 443 -17.63 10.00 -23.86
C LYS A 443 -16.58 11.03 -23.43
N LYS A 444 -16.28 11.06 -22.14
CA LYS A 444 -15.34 11.99 -21.52
C LYS A 444 -14.74 11.37 -20.26
N VAL A 445 -13.47 11.60 -20.03
CA VAL A 445 -12.81 11.25 -18.76
C VAL A 445 -12.23 12.50 -18.13
N VAL A 446 -12.50 12.71 -16.84
CA VAL A 446 -11.95 13.82 -16.05
C VAL A 446 -11.04 13.26 -14.97
N GLY A 447 -9.74 13.52 -15.08
CA GLY A 447 -8.74 13.16 -14.08
C GLY A 447 -8.53 14.30 -13.06
N VAL A 448 -8.49 13.97 -11.77
CA VAL A 448 -8.20 14.92 -10.70
C VAL A 448 -6.99 14.47 -9.92
N GLU A 449 -5.97 15.31 -9.84
CA GLU A 449 -4.70 15.03 -9.16
C GLU A 449 -4.19 16.29 -8.45
N ILE A 450 -3.62 16.12 -7.25
CA ILE A 450 -3.13 17.25 -6.45
C ILE A 450 -1.75 17.75 -6.91
N ILE A 451 -0.96 16.89 -7.54
CA ILE A 451 0.40 17.20 -7.99
C ILE A 451 0.33 17.83 -9.40
N GLU A 452 0.63 19.12 -9.49
CA GLU A 452 0.54 19.89 -10.75
C GLU A 452 1.42 19.32 -11.86
N GLU A 453 2.65 18.90 -11.53
CA GLU A 453 3.58 18.27 -12.49
C GLU A 453 3.03 16.94 -13.04
N ALA A 454 2.31 16.18 -12.24
CA ALA A 454 1.66 14.94 -12.68
C ALA A 454 0.50 15.25 -13.64
N VAL A 455 -0.26 16.31 -13.37
CA VAL A 455 -1.35 16.76 -14.25
C VAL A 455 -0.81 17.23 -15.61
N GLU A 456 0.29 17.98 -15.64
CA GLU A 456 0.90 18.39 -16.92
C GLU A 456 1.45 17.19 -17.69
N ALA A 457 2.07 16.22 -17.00
CA ALA A 457 2.49 14.96 -17.62
C ALA A 457 1.28 14.17 -18.18
N ALA A 458 0.15 14.15 -17.47
CA ALA A 458 -1.08 13.50 -17.92
C ALA A 458 -1.62 14.16 -19.20
N LYS A 459 -1.65 15.50 -19.27
CA LYS A 459 -2.05 16.25 -20.45
C LYS A 459 -1.12 16.01 -21.65
N GLU A 460 0.19 15.96 -21.40
CA GLU A 460 1.18 15.66 -22.44
C GLU A 460 0.98 14.25 -22.99
N ASN A 461 0.80 13.26 -22.12
CA ASN A 461 0.57 11.87 -22.50
C ASN A 461 -0.76 11.70 -23.26
N ALA A 462 -1.83 12.38 -22.86
CA ALA A 462 -3.10 12.35 -23.59
C ALA A 462 -2.96 12.91 -25.01
N ARG A 463 -2.24 14.03 -25.18
CA ARG A 463 -1.93 14.57 -26.52
C ARG A 463 -1.08 13.61 -27.36
N LEU A 464 -0.08 12.95 -26.73
CA LEU A 464 0.75 11.94 -27.39
C LEU A 464 -0.09 10.79 -27.92
N ASN A 465 -1.11 10.37 -27.16
CA ASN A 465 -2.03 9.28 -27.50
C ASN A 465 -3.25 9.75 -28.31
N ARG A 466 -3.37 11.05 -28.65
CA ARG A 466 -4.48 11.63 -29.41
C ARG A 466 -5.84 11.40 -28.75
N LEU A 467 -5.89 11.56 -27.43
CA LEU A 467 -7.09 11.38 -26.61
C LEU A 467 -7.65 12.77 -26.26
N ASP A 468 -8.50 13.30 -27.13
CA ASP A 468 -9.07 14.64 -26.99
C ASP A 468 -10.20 14.72 -25.96
N ASN A 469 -10.69 13.57 -25.50
CA ASN A 469 -11.76 13.45 -24.50
C ASN A 469 -11.27 13.24 -23.07
N CYS A 470 -9.96 13.42 -22.82
CA CYS A 470 -9.37 13.47 -21.47
C CYS A 470 -9.20 14.92 -21.01
N GLU A 471 -9.74 15.26 -19.87
CA GLU A 471 -9.51 16.51 -19.16
C GLU A 471 -8.78 16.24 -17.85
N PHE A 472 -7.75 17.02 -17.51
CA PHE A 472 -7.01 16.84 -16.26
C PHE A 472 -6.97 18.14 -15.46
N LEU A 473 -7.34 18.04 -14.18
CA LEU A 473 -7.48 19.16 -13.24
C LEU A 473 -6.49 19.01 -12.09
N ALA A 474 -5.71 20.08 -11.86
CA ALA A 474 -4.78 20.13 -10.74
C ALA A 474 -5.48 20.66 -9.47
N GLY A 475 -5.50 19.88 -8.41
CA GLY A 475 -6.03 20.30 -7.13
C GLY A 475 -6.43 19.17 -6.21
N ASP A 476 -6.72 19.54 -4.98
CA ASP A 476 -7.24 18.61 -3.97
C ASP A 476 -8.63 18.11 -4.40
N VAL A 477 -8.81 16.78 -4.45
CA VAL A 477 -10.07 16.13 -4.84
C VAL A 477 -11.26 16.76 -4.10
N LEU A 478 -11.11 17.04 -2.79
CA LEU A 478 -12.17 17.62 -1.97
C LEU A 478 -12.64 19.01 -2.46
N LYS A 479 -11.73 19.79 -3.07
CA LYS A 479 -12.03 21.15 -3.56
C LYS A 479 -12.46 21.12 -5.03
N MET A 480 -11.83 20.26 -5.82
CA MET A 480 -12.08 20.20 -7.26
C MET A 480 -13.47 19.65 -7.56
N LEU A 481 -13.96 18.71 -6.76
CA LEU A 481 -15.28 18.15 -6.92
C LEU A 481 -16.42 19.19 -6.83
N ASP A 482 -16.20 20.33 -6.16
CA ASP A 482 -17.18 21.43 -6.12
C ASP A 482 -17.14 22.35 -7.35
N GLN A 483 -16.09 22.26 -8.15
CA GLN A 483 -15.85 23.16 -9.31
C GLN A 483 -16.23 22.52 -10.64
N ILE A 484 -16.42 21.18 -10.66
CA ILE A 484 -16.77 20.46 -11.88
C ILE A 484 -18.28 20.45 -12.03
N GLU A 485 -18.80 21.09 -13.10
CA GLU A 485 -20.24 21.22 -13.35
C GLU A 485 -20.88 19.92 -13.83
N GLU A 486 -20.14 19.11 -14.60
CA GLU A 486 -20.64 17.85 -15.17
C GLU A 486 -20.65 16.74 -14.12
N ARG A 487 -21.77 16.05 -13.96
CA ARG A 487 -21.89 14.94 -13.03
C ARG A 487 -21.33 13.65 -13.64
N PRO A 488 -20.48 12.87 -12.92
CA PRO A 488 -19.98 11.60 -13.44
C PRO A 488 -21.06 10.51 -13.42
N ASP A 489 -21.01 9.62 -14.40
CA ASP A 489 -21.74 8.36 -14.38
C ASP A 489 -20.98 7.27 -13.63
N TYR A 490 -19.63 7.30 -13.70
CA TYR A 490 -18.74 6.37 -13.03
C TYR A 490 -17.58 7.11 -12.36
N ILE A 491 -17.11 6.58 -11.24
CA ILE A 491 -15.89 7.07 -10.57
C ILE A 491 -14.90 5.92 -10.42
N VAL A 492 -13.66 6.16 -10.79
CA VAL A 492 -12.52 5.30 -10.47
C VAL A 492 -11.70 5.98 -9.39
N LEU A 493 -11.33 5.23 -8.37
CA LEU A 493 -10.61 5.66 -7.18
C LEU A 493 -9.31 4.88 -7.11
N ASP A 494 -8.14 5.56 -7.17
CA ASP A 494 -6.83 4.97 -6.90
C ASP A 494 -6.09 5.81 -5.84
N PRO A 495 -6.60 5.86 -4.59
CA PRO A 495 -6.08 6.73 -3.55
C PRO A 495 -4.71 6.28 -3.04
N PRO A 496 -3.97 7.17 -2.33
CA PRO A 496 -2.70 6.82 -1.70
C PRO A 496 -2.86 5.72 -0.64
N ARG A 497 -1.72 5.17 -0.18
CA ARG A 497 -1.66 4.05 0.80
C ARG A 497 -2.49 4.25 2.06
N ASP A 498 -2.75 5.47 2.47
CA ASP A 498 -3.55 5.76 3.67
C ASP A 498 -5.07 5.72 3.41
N GLY A 499 -5.48 5.46 2.15
CA GLY A 499 -6.87 5.46 1.73
C GLY A 499 -7.41 6.87 1.50
N ILE A 500 -8.72 6.98 1.39
CA ILE A 500 -9.40 8.24 1.12
C ILE A 500 -9.55 9.04 2.42
N HIS A 501 -9.29 10.35 2.36
CA HIS A 501 -9.54 11.22 3.49
C HIS A 501 -11.05 11.24 3.85
N PRO A 502 -11.45 11.11 5.13
CA PRO A 502 -12.87 10.93 5.48
C PRO A 502 -13.81 11.98 4.90
N LYS A 503 -13.41 13.25 4.84
CA LYS A 503 -14.22 14.30 4.23
C LYS A 503 -14.35 14.17 2.71
N ALA A 504 -13.30 13.70 2.04
CA ALA A 504 -13.35 13.45 0.60
C ALA A 504 -14.23 12.22 0.30
N LEU A 505 -14.13 11.18 1.12
CA LEU A 505 -14.96 9.98 1.01
C LEU A 505 -16.46 10.31 1.11
N GLU A 506 -16.88 11.11 2.10
CA GLU A 506 -18.27 11.56 2.24
C GLU A 506 -18.74 12.37 1.02
N ARG A 507 -17.90 13.21 0.43
CA ARG A 507 -18.24 13.96 -0.78
C ARG A 507 -18.36 13.08 -2.01
N ILE A 508 -17.42 12.14 -2.20
CA ILE A 508 -17.47 11.17 -3.30
C ILE A 508 -18.77 10.37 -3.23
N ILE A 509 -19.13 9.90 -2.04
CA ILE A 509 -20.39 9.18 -1.81
C ILE A 509 -21.61 10.06 -2.13
N HIS A 510 -21.58 11.34 -1.78
CA HIS A 510 -22.67 12.27 -2.03
C HIS A 510 -22.96 12.51 -3.53
N TYR A 511 -22.01 12.24 -4.43
CA TYR A 511 -22.30 12.23 -5.87
C TYR A 511 -23.37 11.22 -6.24
N GLY A 512 -23.50 10.13 -5.49
CA GLY A 512 -24.54 9.12 -5.70
C GLY A 512 -24.45 8.47 -7.08
N VAL A 513 -23.22 8.20 -7.56
CA VAL A 513 -23.02 7.45 -8.81
C VAL A 513 -23.41 5.99 -8.61
N GLU A 514 -24.01 5.39 -9.65
CA GLU A 514 -24.47 3.99 -9.55
C GLU A 514 -23.34 3.01 -9.34
N SER A 515 -22.17 3.26 -9.90
CA SER A 515 -21.02 2.33 -9.82
C SER A 515 -19.71 3.06 -9.63
N MET A 516 -18.84 2.50 -8.78
CA MET A 516 -17.49 2.96 -8.54
C MET A 516 -16.51 1.80 -8.60
N ILE A 517 -15.29 2.07 -9.08
CA ILE A 517 -14.15 1.16 -8.96
C ILE A 517 -13.21 1.72 -7.90
N TYR A 518 -12.84 0.89 -6.94
CA TYR A 518 -11.81 1.22 -5.97
C TYR A 518 -10.58 0.33 -6.18
N ILE A 519 -9.44 0.93 -6.53
CA ILE A 519 -8.14 0.26 -6.63
C ILE A 519 -7.36 0.58 -5.36
N SER A 520 -6.74 -0.41 -4.73
CA SER A 520 -6.02 -0.19 -3.48
C SER A 520 -4.76 -1.04 -3.37
N CYS A 521 -3.63 -0.36 -3.14
CA CYS A 521 -2.35 -1.01 -2.84
C CYS A 521 -2.22 -1.45 -1.36
N LYS A 522 -3.22 -1.16 -0.51
CA LYS A 522 -3.19 -1.49 0.92
C LYS A 522 -4.56 -1.95 1.41
N PRO A 523 -4.80 -3.26 1.44
CA PRO A 523 -6.11 -3.83 1.81
C PRO A 523 -6.67 -3.36 3.16
N THR A 524 -5.81 -2.98 4.13
CA THR A 524 -6.27 -2.45 5.43
C THR A 524 -6.91 -1.07 5.35
N SER A 525 -6.48 -0.22 4.43
CA SER A 525 -7.11 1.08 4.18
C SER A 525 -8.40 0.91 3.40
N LEU A 526 -8.40 0.01 2.41
CA LEU A 526 -9.59 -0.39 1.66
C LEU A 526 -10.69 -0.91 2.61
N ALA A 527 -10.36 -1.85 3.51
CA ALA A 527 -11.32 -2.41 4.47
C ALA A 527 -12.02 -1.32 5.29
N ARG A 528 -11.25 -0.36 5.82
CA ARG A 528 -11.79 0.80 6.56
C ARG A 528 -12.70 1.68 5.71
N ASP A 529 -12.31 1.96 4.47
CA ASP A 529 -13.08 2.84 3.59
C ASP A 529 -14.36 2.13 3.11
N LEU A 530 -14.33 0.79 2.91
CA LEU A 530 -15.50 -0.02 2.58
C LEU A 530 -16.57 0.01 3.70
N GLU A 531 -16.18 -0.01 4.98
CA GLU A 531 -17.12 0.14 6.09
C GLU A 531 -17.97 1.43 5.95
N VAL A 532 -17.35 2.53 5.48
CA VAL A 532 -18.07 3.79 5.26
C VAL A 532 -18.97 3.72 4.03
N PHE A 533 -18.52 3.13 2.93
CA PHE A 533 -19.34 2.94 1.73
C PHE A 533 -20.58 2.10 2.04
N LEU A 534 -20.41 0.98 2.74
CA LEU A 534 -21.53 0.09 3.13
C LEU A 534 -22.52 0.81 4.04
N ALA A 535 -22.05 1.59 5.02
CA ALA A 535 -22.89 2.39 5.91
C ALA A 535 -23.69 3.49 5.17
N ARG A 536 -23.30 3.85 3.94
CA ARG A 536 -23.93 4.87 3.09
C ARG A 536 -24.75 4.29 1.93
N GLY A 537 -25.06 2.99 1.97
CA GLY A 537 -25.95 2.33 0.99
C GLY A 537 -25.23 1.88 -0.29
N TYR A 538 -23.92 1.82 -0.31
CA TYR A 538 -23.20 1.08 -1.34
C TYR A 538 -23.07 -0.39 -0.94
N ARG A 539 -22.95 -1.25 -1.92
CA ARG A 539 -22.65 -2.66 -1.75
C ARG A 539 -21.39 -3.02 -2.55
N VAL A 540 -20.68 -4.01 -2.09
CA VAL A 540 -19.58 -4.62 -2.84
C VAL A 540 -20.19 -5.65 -3.78
N GLU A 541 -19.88 -5.53 -5.09
CA GLU A 541 -20.32 -6.50 -6.10
C GLU A 541 -19.24 -7.55 -6.34
N LYS A 542 -18.02 -7.08 -6.65
CA LYS A 542 -16.89 -7.94 -7.03
C LYS A 542 -15.61 -7.47 -6.40
N ILE A 543 -14.75 -8.42 -6.05
CA ILE A 543 -13.37 -8.17 -5.60
C ILE A 543 -12.43 -9.06 -6.40
N CYS A 544 -11.37 -8.48 -6.95
CA CYS A 544 -10.26 -9.20 -7.54
C CYS A 544 -8.94 -8.66 -7.02
N CYS A 545 -8.04 -9.54 -6.61
CA CYS A 545 -6.67 -9.14 -6.27
C CYS A 545 -5.75 -9.24 -7.49
N VAL A 546 -4.68 -8.43 -7.50
CA VAL A 546 -3.62 -8.49 -8.51
C VAL A 546 -2.27 -8.47 -7.83
N ASP A 547 -1.42 -9.45 -8.16
CA ASP A 547 -0.04 -9.48 -7.66
C ASP A 547 0.88 -8.62 -8.53
N MET A 548 0.94 -7.33 -8.22
CA MET A 548 1.86 -6.39 -8.86
C MET A 548 3.32 -6.61 -8.46
N PHE A 549 3.56 -7.22 -7.29
CA PHE A 549 4.88 -7.29 -6.66
C PHE A 549 5.22 -8.70 -6.18
N PRO A 550 5.49 -9.65 -7.12
CA PRO A 550 5.96 -10.99 -6.77
C PRO A 550 7.10 -10.97 -5.75
N SER A 551 7.14 -11.96 -4.89
CA SER A 551 8.14 -12.12 -3.82
C SER A 551 8.06 -11.11 -2.67
N THR A 552 7.16 -10.14 -2.72
CA THR A 552 6.92 -9.14 -1.65
C THR A 552 5.60 -9.38 -0.94
N VAL A 553 5.33 -8.61 0.11
CA VAL A 553 4.08 -8.66 0.89
C VAL A 553 2.94 -7.86 0.24
N HIS A 554 3.22 -7.08 -0.79
CA HIS A 554 2.26 -6.17 -1.40
C HIS A 554 1.29 -6.90 -2.32
N VAL A 555 0.07 -6.43 -2.36
CA VAL A 555 -1.01 -6.90 -3.23
C VAL A 555 -1.92 -5.71 -3.55
N GLU A 556 -2.34 -5.61 -4.80
CA GLU A 556 -3.38 -4.67 -5.23
C GLU A 556 -4.75 -5.35 -5.14
N SER A 557 -5.77 -4.56 -4.86
CA SER A 557 -7.15 -5.02 -4.79
C SER A 557 -8.03 -4.11 -5.64
N VAL A 558 -8.82 -4.68 -6.53
CA VAL A 558 -9.82 -3.98 -7.35
C VAL A 558 -11.20 -4.37 -6.84
N VAL A 559 -12.01 -3.39 -6.49
CA VAL A 559 -13.37 -3.58 -5.95
C VAL A 559 -14.37 -2.83 -6.82
N LEU A 560 -15.42 -3.51 -7.22
CA LEU A 560 -16.60 -2.90 -7.84
C LEU A 560 -17.63 -2.62 -6.74
N LEU A 561 -18.01 -1.37 -6.64
CA LEU A 561 -19.05 -0.89 -5.74
C LEU A 561 -20.28 -0.46 -6.56
N SER A 562 -21.49 -0.79 -6.08
CA SER A 562 -22.74 -0.28 -6.63
C SER A 562 -23.57 0.39 -5.55
N GLN A 563 -24.30 1.45 -5.92
CA GLN A 563 -25.26 2.06 -5.03
C GLN A 563 -26.55 1.23 -5.01
N GLN A 564 -27.02 0.86 -3.84
CA GLN A 564 -28.33 0.25 -3.71
C GLN A 564 -29.39 1.28 -4.14
N LYS A 565 -30.09 1.00 -5.23
CA LYS A 565 -31.34 1.70 -5.51
C LYS A 565 -32.30 1.29 -4.42
N ALA A 566 -32.90 2.25 -3.75
CA ALA A 566 -34.07 1.96 -2.90
C ALA A 566 -35.21 1.54 -3.84
N ASP A 567 -35.28 0.23 -4.12
CA ASP A 567 -36.36 -0.34 -4.95
C ASP A 567 -37.69 -0.38 -4.23
N ASP A 568 -37.77 0.03 -2.97
CA ASP A 568 -38.97 0.18 -2.18
C ASP A 568 -39.08 1.61 -1.65
N TYR A 569 -39.67 2.51 -2.42
CA TYR A 569 -40.46 3.58 -1.82
C TYR A 569 -41.66 2.91 -1.15
N LEU A 570 -41.58 2.71 0.16
CA LEU A 570 -42.81 2.63 0.96
C LEU A 570 -43.43 4.03 0.84
N GLU A 571 -44.39 4.19 -0.06
CA GLU A 571 -45.34 5.28 0.02
C GLU A 571 -46.10 5.07 1.33
N VAL A 572 -45.61 5.68 2.39
CA VAL A 572 -46.37 5.85 3.62
C VAL A 572 -47.25 7.07 3.36
N GLU A 573 -48.49 6.86 2.99
CA GLU A 573 -49.53 7.87 3.10
C GLU A 573 -49.65 8.23 4.60
N ILE A 574 -48.96 9.30 4.99
CA ILE A 574 -49.10 9.88 6.33
C ILE A 574 -50.30 10.82 6.23
N ASP A 575 -51.42 10.39 6.78
CA ASP A 575 -52.58 11.26 7.00
C ASP A 575 -52.18 12.31 8.05
N LEU A 576 -51.94 13.53 7.58
CA LEU A 576 -51.46 14.65 8.40
C LEU A 576 -52.50 15.14 9.43
N ASP A 577 -53.75 14.65 9.36
CA ASP A 577 -54.82 15.03 10.26
C ASP A 577 -54.86 14.18 11.56
N GLU A 578 -54.09 13.08 11.66
CA GLU A 578 -53.96 12.26 12.88
C GLU A 578 -52.63 12.44 13.65
N LEU A 579 -51.77 13.31 13.19
CA LEU A 579 -50.56 13.67 13.95
C LEU A 579 -50.90 14.81 14.93
N ASP A 580 -51.38 14.45 16.09
CA ASP A 580 -51.25 15.28 17.29
C ASP A 580 -49.74 15.58 17.45
N ALA A 581 -49.41 16.86 17.41
CA ALA A 581 -48.07 17.39 17.51
C ALA A 581 -47.44 17.06 18.89
N THR A 582 -47.01 15.83 19.09
CA THR A 582 -46.12 15.48 20.18
C THR A 582 -44.68 15.62 19.71
N SER A 583 -44.15 16.87 19.91
CA SER A 583 -42.76 17.23 20.12
C SER A 583 -41.70 16.32 19.45
N ALA A 584 -41.37 16.58 18.16
CA ALA A 584 -40.03 16.35 17.67
C ALA A 584 -39.11 17.31 18.45
N GLU A 585 -38.53 16.86 19.56
CA GLU A 585 -37.56 17.57 20.35
C GLU A 585 -36.36 17.92 19.47
N THR A 586 -36.24 19.18 19.07
CA THR A 586 -35.00 19.76 18.55
C THR A 586 -33.98 19.82 19.70
N LYS A 587 -33.24 18.73 19.90
CA LYS A 587 -32.14 18.69 20.90
C LYS A 587 -31.09 19.68 20.47
N ALA A 588 -30.96 20.84 21.17
CA ALA A 588 -29.92 21.80 20.89
C ALA A 588 -28.54 21.18 20.94
N THR A 589 -27.72 21.52 19.95
CA THR A 589 -26.33 21.07 19.83
C THR A 589 -25.46 21.69 20.93
N TYR A 590 -24.29 21.10 21.21
CA TYR A 590 -23.35 21.66 22.16
C TYR A 590 -22.87 23.07 21.79
N GLU A 591 -22.76 23.38 20.50
CA GLU A 591 -22.36 24.70 20.00
C GLU A 591 -23.45 25.76 20.20
N GLU A 592 -24.71 25.40 20.01
CA GLU A 592 -25.83 26.30 20.28
C GLU A 592 -25.94 26.63 21.78
N ILE A 593 -25.73 25.62 22.65
CA ILE A 593 -25.70 25.86 24.10
C ILE A 593 -24.52 26.79 24.50
N LYS A 594 -23.32 26.59 23.93
CA LYS A 594 -22.17 27.49 24.18
C LYS A 594 -22.45 28.90 23.71
N LYS A 595 -23.05 29.03 22.53
CA LYS A 595 -23.39 30.32 21.94
C LYS A 595 -24.41 31.06 22.84
N TYR A 596 -25.47 30.40 23.24
CA TYR A 596 -26.48 30.96 24.14
C TYR A 596 -25.87 31.41 25.48
N VAL A 597 -25.07 30.53 26.11
CA VAL A 597 -24.40 30.87 27.38
C VAL A 597 -23.50 32.11 27.24
N ALA A 598 -22.72 32.20 26.14
CA ALA A 598 -21.86 33.35 25.90
C ALA A 598 -22.64 34.66 25.66
N GLU A 599 -23.75 34.59 24.93
CA GLU A 599 -24.58 35.76 24.62
C GLU A 599 -25.37 36.30 25.82
N HIS A 600 -25.75 35.41 26.76
CA HIS A 600 -26.62 35.80 27.92
C HIS A 600 -25.84 35.91 29.24
N ASN A 601 -24.54 35.59 29.27
CA ASN A 601 -23.71 35.65 30.48
C ASN A 601 -22.34 36.28 30.20
N ASP A 602 -22.32 37.54 29.75
CA ASP A 602 -21.13 38.39 29.59
C ASP A 602 -19.92 37.69 28.91
N GLY A 603 -20.18 36.91 27.87
CA GLY A 603 -19.14 36.18 27.13
C GLY A 603 -18.61 34.91 27.84
N MET A 604 -19.35 34.36 28.80
CA MET A 604 -18.95 33.19 29.56
C MET A 604 -18.68 31.99 28.64
N LYS A 605 -17.51 31.37 28.74
CA LYS A 605 -17.12 30.17 27.98
C LYS A 605 -17.36 28.91 28.79
N VAL A 606 -18.11 27.98 28.23
CA VAL A 606 -18.34 26.64 28.79
C VAL A 606 -17.77 25.55 27.88
N SER A 607 -17.30 24.45 28.48
CA SER A 607 -16.72 23.32 27.75
C SER A 607 -17.76 22.25 27.49
N ASN A 608 -17.54 21.42 26.46
CA ASN A 608 -18.38 20.25 26.18
C ASN A 608 -18.49 19.30 27.39
N LEU A 609 -17.43 19.18 28.18
CA LEU A 609 -17.40 18.39 29.40
C LEU A 609 -18.40 18.91 30.43
N TYR A 610 -18.46 20.21 30.64
CA TYR A 610 -19.38 20.83 31.59
C TYR A 610 -20.83 20.72 31.12
N ILE A 611 -21.10 20.93 29.84
CA ILE A 611 -22.43 20.73 29.24
C ILE A 611 -22.89 19.27 29.41
N ALA A 612 -22.00 18.30 29.15
CA ALA A 612 -22.32 16.88 29.35
C ALA A 612 -22.61 16.54 30.82
N GLN A 613 -21.83 17.09 31.77
CA GLN A 613 -22.09 16.89 33.20
C GLN A 613 -23.44 17.44 33.63
N VAL A 614 -23.84 18.62 33.14
CA VAL A 614 -25.12 19.26 33.46
C VAL A 614 -26.26 18.53 32.78
N LYS A 615 -26.17 18.17 31.49
CA LYS A 615 -27.18 17.34 30.81
C LYS A 615 -27.43 16.03 31.57
N LYS A 616 -26.38 15.34 32.01
CA LYS A 616 -26.48 14.11 32.81
C LYS A 616 -27.18 14.34 34.16
N LYS A 617 -26.88 15.46 34.83
CA LYS A 617 -27.56 15.82 36.09
C LYS A 617 -29.07 16.13 35.89
N CYS A 618 -29.43 16.67 34.75
CA CYS A 618 -30.80 16.98 34.37
C CYS A 618 -31.54 15.78 33.76
N GLY A 619 -30.97 14.59 33.73
CA GLY A 619 -31.61 13.36 33.23
C GLY A 619 -31.68 13.24 31.70
N ILE A 620 -30.92 14.08 30.97
CA ILE A 620 -30.85 14.03 29.51
C ILE A 620 -29.86 12.93 29.10
N GLU A 621 -30.26 12.00 28.25
CA GLU A 621 -29.40 10.97 27.69
C GLU A 621 -28.28 11.58 26.84
N LEU A 622 -27.03 11.17 27.13
CA LEU A 622 -25.86 11.60 26.39
C LEU A 622 -25.57 10.58 25.28
N GLY A 623 -25.29 11.04 24.06
CA GLY A 623 -24.78 10.21 23.00
C GLY A 623 -23.44 9.53 23.39
N GLN A 624 -23.09 8.42 22.74
CA GLN A 624 -21.86 7.67 23.03
C GLN A 624 -20.63 8.57 22.89
N ASN A 625 -19.87 8.69 23.98
CA ASN A 625 -18.64 9.47 24.03
C ASN A 625 -17.46 8.60 23.62
N PHE A 626 -16.87 8.84 22.45
CA PHE A 626 -15.70 8.10 21.94
C PHE A 626 -14.38 8.48 22.60
N ASN A 627 -14.33 9.56 23.40
CA ASN A 627 -13.16 9.99 24.17
C ASN A 627 -13.28 9.56 25.65
N LEU A 628 -13.12 8.28 25.91
CA LEU A 628 -13.03 7.77 27.29
C LEU A 628 -11.70 8.18 27.95
N PRO A 629 -11.70 8.54 29.25
CA PRO A 629 -10.47 8.89 29.96
C PRO A 629 -9.50 7.70 29.99
N LYS A 630 -8.19 8.02 29.86
CA LYS A 630 -7.11 7.02 29.74
C LYS A 630 -6.87 6.18 31.01
N SER A 631 -7.55 6.46 32.12
CA SER A 631 -7.56 5.63 33.33
C SER A 631 -8.87 5.79 34.09
N GLU A 632 -9.34 4.72 34.74
CA GLU A 632 -10.57 4.68 35.55
C GLU A 632 -10.53 5.63 36.78
N ASN A 633 -9.35 6.08 37.19
CA ASN A 633 -9.13 6.96 38.35
C ASN A 633 -8.82 8.43 37.97
N ALA A 634 -9.03 8.84 36.72
CA ALA A 634 -8.82 10.22 36.33
C ALA A 634 -9.91 11.13 36.96
N LYS A 635 -9.55 11.96 37.93
CA LYS A 635 -10.44 12.99 38.47
C LYS A 635 -10.77 13.98 37.36
N GLN A 636 -11.98 13.96 36.88
CA GLN A 636 -12.49 14.96 35.94
C GLN A 636 -12.81 16.27 36.69
N PRO A 637 -12.45 17.45 36.15
CA PRO A 637 -12.84 18.72 36.76
C PRO A 637 -14.37 18.82 36.76
N GLN A 638 -14.94 19.18 37.91
CA GLN A 638 -16.37 19.39 38.04
C GLN A 638 -16.77 20.79 37.52
N CYS A 639 -18.00 20.88 36.97
CA CYS A 639 -18.54 22.15 36.50
C CYS A 639 -18.70 23.12 37.67
N PRO A 640 -18.11 24.31 37.62
CA PRO A 640 -18.37 25.37 38.61
C PRO A 640 -19.84 25.77 38.63
N LYS A 641 -20.36 26.11 39.81
CA LYS A 641 -21.80 26.35 40.00
C LYS A 641 -22.35 27.47 39.09
N GLU A 642 -21.62 28.54 38.91
CA GLU A 642 -22.02 29.65 38.00
C GLU A 642 -22.19 29.21 36.56
N LYS A 643 -21.29 28.32 36.07
CA LYS A 643 -21.38 27.72 34.72
C LYS A 643 -22.45 26.67 34.63
N GLU A 644 -22.72 25.95 35.70
CA GLU A 644 -23.81 24.99 35.79
C GLU A 644 -25.16 25.71 35.65
N ASP A 645 -25.35 26.82 36.39
CA ASP A 645 -26.58 27.61 36.37
C ASP A 645 -26.84 28.23 34.97
N ALA A 646 -25.78 28.76 34.32
CA ALA A 646 -25.87 29.28 32.96
C ALA A 646 -26.20 28.21 31.90
N ILE A 647 -25.65 26.97 32.05
CA ILE A 647 -26.00 25.85 31.17
C ILE A 647 -27.43 25.38 31.41
N VAL A 648 -27.90 25.34 32.66
CA VAL A 648 -29.28 25.00 32.99
C VAL A 648 -30.27 26.01 32.37
N GLU A 649 -29.94 27.30 32.42
CA GLU A 649 -30.72 28.36 31.77
C GLU A 649 -30.81 28.12 30.25
N ALA A 650 -29.66 27.85 29.62
CA ALA A 650 -29.65 27.50 28.18
C ALA A 650 -30.50 26.28 27.86
N LEU A 651 -30.41 25.20 28.66
CA LEU A 651 -31.22 24.00 28.46
C LEU A 651 -32.72 24.24 28.59
N LYS A 652 -33.14 25.16 29.51
CA LYS A 652 -34.51 25.62 29.63
C LYS A 652 -34.98 26.42 28.41
N ALA A 653 -34.11 27.35 27.95
CA ALA A 653 -34.41 28.18 26.76
C ALA A 653 -34.64 27.33 25.51
N PHE A 654 -33.91 26.22 25.41
CA PHE A 654 -34.06 25.22 24.32
C PHE A 654 -35.10 24.14 24.62
N GLN A 655 -35.91 24.28 25.68
CA GLN A 655 -36.93 23.34 26.10
C GLN A 655 -36.45 21.89 26.25
N MET A 656 -35.23 21.74 26.69
CA MET A 656 -34.60 20.40 26.90
C MET A 656 -34.82 19.88 28.32
N ILE A 657 -35.20 20.77 29.27
CA ILE A 657 -35.55 20.48 30.67
C ILE A 657 -36.66 21.42 31.13
#